data_57882cc49f93f80fde17175f301da47d
#
_entry.id   57882cc49f93f80fde17175f301da47d
#
_cell.length_a   1.000
_cell.length_b   1.000
_cell.length_c   1.000
_cell.angle_alpha   90.00
_cell.angle_beta   90.00
_cell.angle_gamma   90.00
#
_symmetry.space_group_name_H-M   'P 1'
#
loop_
_entity.id
_entity.type
_entity.pdbx_description
1 polymer ?
#
loop_
_entity_poly.entity_id
_entity_poly.type
_entity_poly.pdbx_seq_one_letter_code
_entity_poly.pdbx_strand_id
1 'polypeptide(L)'
;MYLTDNIIKLSNKIGQRVYTVVSEMSIEAWITKEPQPFVYRRSGAYQKLTIGSDWGQLFDCAWMRVYGKRPADKFRHKLVALVDIGGEGLIVDKNGSPICGITNKASSYGVPPDKPGKWVVDLSLVSENDEVEFWIDAACNDLFGYVTNGGIITDVHIATCNQLLKSLYYDVEVLFDWINDGQKFESIHPKGIIPEKIITKRSERTDEIIRILEYIDNTLITFSNEEIIKCQIAIQSIISKNNNPSEFRIMATGHAHLDIAWMWPLREGRRKAIRTFATALTNIEKYPDYIFGASQYQLFHWIKKDYPYFFEKLKKQIAAGRFELQGCFWVECDLNLVSGESLIRQIMHGTRFTLQNFSKKINYVWQPDVFGFPATLPQILKKSGINYIASQKLSQNKINKFNNYLFRWQGLDGSEILMHNFPEDTYDSRARARSLEYIEQNYNEKEICPYALMVYGVGDGGAGPGEEHIERLTRIRNIDGLPHVDFSRVDKFFTHADAFRESLPIISGELYFEAHQGCFTSESATKAHNRIMENKLHDAEFFITITNNMTSILRSEFDEIWKAMLTLQFHDILPGSCISRVYHETEKEYLKLEAKTEKIISDAQSTLLSIIDTSSYKDPHILFNTTCFARNEWININNNWLKARVNSYGYAVIDPKNKIVNGLKAESRSIENNYIKLLFSENGDLISLYDKRYGKEYITENMHSEIRAYHEDAGFFAAWDFASNYRDGESYVLLAEKMTTVISGPKTTMTLIYHYNSSYLRFAFTLTQDSPRVDVQTFIDWHEPNVSLKVKFPVSVQTSLAQCQIQFGVIDRPTHSDDSFAFAKDEIPAHHWVDLSDQETGIALIAKNKYGYRVKDQTLELTLLRSQHKPGEVVKADNYDNFLINNFADIGKQKFIFSLFPHHGDYRVGGVINQAYIMNHPLQVVPVKPHPGELPPSLSFFAIDTNSVIIETIKLAEDGDGIIVRLYESYGLEISAMLSWVCNYHYVQYVDLQENKLDDSFYCNQYCNLEFKPFEIITLRLTQ
;
A
#
# COMPACT_ATOMS: atom_id res chain seq x y z
N MET A 1 -0.51 43.31 3.71
CA MET A 1 -0.81 43.36 2.28
C MET A 1 0.23 44.18 1.48
N TYR A 2 0.40 45.48 1.69
CA TYR A 2 1.35 46.33 0.90
C TYR A 2 2.83 45.88 1.03
N LEU A 3 3.27 45.48 2.21
CA LEU A 3 4.62 45.00 2.47
C LEU A 3 4.88 43.63 1.80
N THR A 4 3.96 42.70 1.93
CA THR A 4 4.04 41.37 1.33
C THR A 4 4.14 41.43 -0.20
N ASP A 5 3.35 42.32 -0.83
CA ASP A 5 3.37 42.49 -2.31
C ASP A 5 4.72 43.06 -2.79
N ASN A 6 5.34 43.94 -2.02
CA ASN A 6 6.64 44.50 -2.39
C ASN A 6 7.77 43.47 -2.24
N ILE A 7 7.73 42.62 -1.23
CA ILE A 7 8.73 41.56 -1.05
C ILE A 7 8.57 40.44 -2.10
N ILE A 8 7.35 40.07 -2.45
CA ILE A 8 7.10 39.14 -3.58
C ILE A 8 7.68 39.75 -4.87
N LYS A 9 7.44 41.04 -5.12
CA LYS A 9 8.03 41.74 -6.27
C LYS A 9 9.57 41.74 -6.23
N LEU A 10 10.15 41.93 -5.06
CA LEU A 10 11.60 41.87 -4.85
C LEU A 10 12.15 40.46 -5.19
N SER A 11 11.57 39.39 -4.63
CA SER A 11 11.96 38.01 -4.89
C SER A 11 11.86 37.68 -6.37
N ASN A 12 10.76 38.06 -7.02
CA ASN A 12 10.57 37.89 -8.48
C ASN A 12 11.61 38.67 -9.31
N LYS A 13 11.92 39.91 -8.92
CA LYS A 13 12.89 40.77 -9.56
C LYS A 13 14.32 40.22 -9.47
N ILE A 14 14.67 39.58 -8.35
CA ILE A 14 15.92 38.84 -8.17
C ILE A 14 15.90 37.56 -9.01
N GLY A 15 14.89 36.71 -8.86
CA GLY A 15 14.79 35.41 -9.53
C GLY A 15 14.88 35.50 -11.05
N GLN A 16 14.22 36.49 -11.66
CA GLN A 16 14.27 36.73 -13.11
C GLN A 16 15.68 37.06 -13.66
N ARG A 17 16.61 37.48 -12.80
CA ARG A 17 17.96 37.87 -13.18
C ARG A 17 19.04 36.85 -12.82
N VAL A 18 18.66 35.76 -12.15
CA VAL A 18 19.59 34.68 -11.81
C VAL A 18 20.18 34.05 -13.07
N TYR A 19 19.34 33.87 -14.09
CA TYR A 19 19.74 33.27 -15.35
C TYR A 19 19.65 34.29 -16.51
N THR A 20 20.70 34.33 -17.33
CA THR A 20 20.73 35.16 -18.54
C THR A 20 21.00 34.25 -19.73
N VAL A 21 20.06 34.14 -20.66
CA VAL A 21 20.18 33.33 -21.89
C VAL A 21 21.32 33.91 -22.73
N VAL A 22 22.21 33.02 -23.22
CA VAL A 22 23.37 33.40 -24.07
C VAL A 22 23.35 32.72 -25.44
N SER A 23 22.72 31.56 -25.57
CA SER A 23 22.50 30.88 -26.86
C SER A 23 21.36 29.86 -26.77
N GLU A 24 20.77 29.56 -27.92
CA GLU A 24 19.78 28.49 -28.09
C GLU A 24 20.47 27.18 -28.42
N MET A 25 19.93 26.05 -28.00
CA MET A 25 20.33 24.70 -28.42
C MET A 25 19.29 24.11 -29.38
N SER A 26 19.70 23.17 -30.19
CA SER A 26 18.79 22.41 -31.05
C SER A 26 18.27 21.19 -30.31
N ILE A 27 16.99 20.86 -30.57
CA ILE A 27 16.33 19.66 -30.04
C ILE A 27 15.64 18.90 -31.18
N GLU A 28 15.80 17.57 -31.17
CA GLU A 28 15.08 16.67 -32.06
C GLU A 28 14.54 15.46 -31.28
N ALA A 29 13.40 14.92 -31.65
CA ALA A 29 12.70 13.86 -30.91
C ALA A 29 12.24 12.69 -31.78
N TRP A 30 12.41 11.48 -31.28
CA TRP A 30 11.75 10.27 -31.73
C TRP A 30 10.65 9.90 -30.72
N ILE A 31 9.41 10.11 -31.11
CA ILE A 31 8.23 9.92 -30.25
C ILE A 31 7.71 8.49 -30.40
N THR A 32 7.36 7.86 -29.28
CA THR A 32 6.85 6.47 -29.20
C THR A 32 5.73 6.37 -28.14
N LYS A 33 4.88 5.37 -28.30
CA LYS A 33 3.81 5.11 -27.29
C LYS A 33 4.35 4.40 -26.05
N GLU A 34 5.43 3.64 -26.19
CA GLU A 34 6.07 2.90 -25.10
C GLU A 34 7.56 3.26 -25.00
N PRO A 35 8.15 3.22 -23.78
CA PRO A 35 9.58 3.52 -23.59
C PRO A 35 10.45 2.60 -24.43
N GLN A 36 11.49 3.15 -25.04
CA GLN A 36 12.46 2.39 -25.83
C GLN A 36 13.80 2.34 -25.11
N PRO A 37 14.50 1.17 -25.09
CA PRO A 37 15.84 1.08 -24.52
C PRO A 37 16.82 2.07 -25.17
N PHE A 38 17.77 2.58 -24.39
CA PHE A 38 18.76 3.56 -24.84
C PHE A 38 19.52 3.12 -26.10
N VAL A 39 19.82 1.82 -26.26
CA VAL A 39 20.52 1.27 -27.42
C VAL A 39 19.79 1.52 -28.74
N TYR A 40 18.46 1.66 -28.68
CA TYR A 40 17.60 1.92 -29.85
C TYR A 40 17.33 3.40 -30.10
N ARG A 41 17.84 4.32 -29.27
CA ARG A 41 17.56 5.75 -29.39
C ARG A 41 17.81 6.37 -30.78
N ARG A 42 18.67 5.77 -31.61
CA ARG A 42 18.96 6.22 -32.95
C ARG A 42 18.23 5.45 -34.07
N SER A 43 17.33 4.53 -33.70
CA SER A 43 16.67 3.65 -34.67
C SER A 43 15.41 4.25 -35.28
N GLY A 44 14.84 5.32 -34.68
CA GLY A 44 13.59 5.92 -35.09
C GLY A 44 13.75 7.12 -36.04
N ALA A 45 12.59 7.58 -36.51
CA ALA A 45 12.53 8.82 -37.32
C ALA A 45 12.49 10.03 -36.37
N TYR A 46 13.51 10.86 -36.44
CA TYR A 46 13.58 12.09 -35.64
C TYR A 46 12.92 13.26 -36.36
N GLN A 47 12.16 14.02 -35.58
CA GLN A 47 11.61 15.31 -36.00
C GLN A 47 12.31 16.43 -35.22
N LYS A 48 12.66 17.53 -35.95
CA LYS A 48 13.19 18.73 -35.31
C LYS A 48 12.06 19.44 -34.55
N LEU A 49 12.33 19.81 -33.31
CA LEU A 49 11.42 20.59 -32.45
C LEU A 49 11.99 21.99 -32.23
N THR A 50 11.13 22.92 -31.93
CA THR A 50 11.47 24.31 -31.55
C THR A 50 10.66 24.68 -30.30
N ILE A 51 11.04 25.79 -29.67
CA ILE A 51 10.23 26.35 -28.57
C ILE A 51 8.81 26.62 -29.10
N GLY A 52 7.80 26.20 -28.35
CA GLY A 52 6.40 26.20 -28.71
C GLY A 52 5.91 24.95 -29.46
N SER A 53 6.79 24.01 -29.81
CA SER A 53 6.38 22.74 -30.44
C SER A 53 5.69 21.84 -29.43
N ASP A 54 4.52 21.28 -29.81
CA ASP A 54 3.89 20.14 -29.14
C ASP A 54 4.52 18.84 -29.65
N TRP A 55 4.88 17.93 -28.74
CA TRP A 55 5.57 16.69 -29.08
C TRP A 55 4.84 15.41 -28.69
N GLY A 56 3.78 15.48 -27.91
CA GLY A 56 3.10 14.26 -27.47
C GLY A 56 1.85 14.45 -26.63
N GLN A 57 1.17 13.33 -26.42
CA GLN A 57 -0.02 13.22 -25.56
C GLN A 57 0.37 12.59 -24.24
N LEU A 58 -0.56 12.62 -23.25
CA LEU A 58 -0.35 12.06 -21.92
C LEU A 58 0.23 10.62 -22.00
N PHE A 59 1.35 10.41 -21.31
CA PHE A 59 2.15 9.19 -21.26
C PHE A 59 2.82 8.75 -22.57
N ASP A 60 2.84 9.59 -23.62
CA ASP A 60 3.74 9.34 -24.74
C ASP A 60 5.20 9.44 -24.28
N CYS A 61 6.07 8.71 -24.92
CA CYS A 61 7.50 8.65 -24.63
C CYS A 61 8.31 9.20 -25.79
N ALA A 62 9.49 9.69 -25.50
CA ALA A 62 10.42 10.09 -26.59
C ALA A 62 11.87 9.92 -26.17
N TRP A 63 12.72 9.57 -27.14
CA TRP A 63 14.14 9.89 -27.07
C TRP A 63 14.35 11.27 -27.71
N MET A 64 14.83 12.22 -26.92
CA MET A 64 15.17 13.55 -27.41
C MET A 64 16.70 13.72 -27.42
N ARG A 65 17.22 14.27 -28.50
CA ARG A 65 18.62 14.69 -28.62
C ARG A 65 18.68 16.20 -28.51
N VAL A 66 19.43 16.70 -27.53
CA VAL A 66 19.72 18.13 -27.37
C VAL A 66 21.19 18.37 -27.69
N TYR A 67 21.45 19.32 -28.55
CA TYR A 67 22.83 19.60 -29.00
C TYR A 67 23.04 21.08 -29.33
N GLY A 68 24.28 21.52 -29.22
CA GLY A 68 24.67 22.91 -29.47
C GLY A 68 26.17 23.15 -29.32
N LYS A 69 26.58 24.40 -29.40
CA LYS A 69 27.95 24.79 -29.14
C LYS A 69 28.04 25.51 -27.79
N ARG A 70 29.04 25.14 -27.01
CA ARG A 70 29.36 25.85 -25.78
C ARG A 70 29.88 27.25 -26.17
N PRO A 71 29.29 28.32 -25.59
CA PRO A 71 29.82 29.68 -25.79
C PRO A 71 31.27 29.78 -25.30
N ALA A 72 32.11 30.56 -26.04
CA ALA A 72 33.48 30.79 -25.64
C ALA A 72 33.60 31.34 -24.21
N ASP A 73 34.64 30.98 -23.47
CA ASP A 73 34.89 31.26 -22.05
C ASP A 73 35.04 32.77 -21.70
N LYS A 74 34.17 33.60 -22.24
CA LYS A 74 34.10 35.06 -21.96
C LYS A 74 33.22 35.43 -20.79
N PHE A 75 32.50 34.45 -20.25
CA PHE A 75 31.48 34.68 -19.20
C PHE A 75 32.10 34.53 -17.80
N ARG A 76 31.88 35.51 -16.96
CA ARG A 76 32.29 35.49 -15.52
C ARG A 76 31.42 34.58 -14.65
N HIS A 77 30.31 34.06 -15.19
CA HIS A 77 29.32 33.30 -14.48
C HIS A 77 29.28 31.85 -14.98
N LYS A 78 28.90 30.93 -14.11
CA LYS A 78 28.72 29.52 -14.42
C LYS A 78 27.69 29.34 -15.54
N LEU A 79 28.01 28.46 -16.54
CA LEU A 79 27.07 28.11 -17.60
C LEU A 79 26.16 26.97 -17.17
N VAL A 80 24.88 27.06 -17.53
CA VAL A 80 23.85 26.05 -17.32
C VAL A 80 23.03 25.83 -18.60
N ALA A 81 22.44 24.66 -18.73
CA ALA A 81 21.40 24.41 -19.71
C ALA A 81 20.04 24.60 -19.03
N LEU A 82 19.17 25.39 -19.64
CA LEU A 82 17.77 25.53 -19.27
C LEU A 82 16.98 24.62 -20.18
N VAL A 83 16.29 23.62 -19.63
CA VAL A 83 15.59 22.58 -20.40
C VAL A 83 14.22 22.31 -19.82
N ASP A 84 13.21 22.73 -20.55
CA ASP A 84 11.81 22.45 -20.22
C ASP A 84 11.09 21.89 -21.45
N ILE A 85 10.80 20.59 -21.38
CA ILE A 85 10.18 19.85 -22.48
C ILE A 85 8.66 19.71 -22.31
N GLY A 86 8.05 20.39 -21.32
CA GLY A 86 6.63 20.24 -21.00
C GLY A 86 6.27 18.87 -20.42
N GLY A 87 7.26 18.17 -19.86
CA GLY A 87 7.09 16.84 -19.29
C GLY A 87 8.27 16.47 -18.38
N GLU A 88 8.32 15.22 -17.93
CA GLU A 88 9.46 14.68 -17.19
C GLU A 88 10.51 14.07 -18.13
N GLY A 89 11.78 14.09 -17.73
CA GLY A 89 12.84 13.45 -18.47
C GLY A 89 14.01 13.01 -17.61
N LEU A 90 14.66 11.92 -18.01
CA LEU A 90 15.97 11.54 -17.51
C LEU A 90 17.03 12.06 -18.48
N ILE A 91 17.89 12.95 -18.03
CA ILE A 91 19.08 13.33 -18.78
C ILE A 91 20.14 12.24 -18.66
N VAL A 92 20.63 11.79 -19.79
CA VAL A 92 21.73 10.83 -19.88
C VAL A 92 22.84 11.40 -20.78
N ASP A 93 24.08 11.00 -20.52
CA ASP A 93 25.21 11.33 -21.36
C ASP A 93 25.13 10.58 -22.71
N LYS A 94 26.09 10.85 -23.58
CA LYS A 94 26.20 10.18 -24.88
C LYS A 94 26.32 8.65 -24.81
N ASN A 95 26.71 8.10 -23.65
CA ASN A 95 26.87 6.66 -23.39
C ASN A 95 25.63 6.04 -22.71
N GLY A 96 24.65 6.86 -22.33
CA GLY A 96 23.44 6.42 -21.63
C GLY A 96 23.54 6.40 -20.10
N SER A 97 24.61 7.01 -19.54
CA SER A 97 24.73 7.11 -18.08
C SER A 97 23.77 8.16 -17.53
N PRO A 98 22.92 7.83 -16.56
CA PRO A 98 22.03 8.78 -15.91
C PRO A 98 22.81 9.93 -15.25
N ILE A 99 22.33 11.17 -15.46
CA ILE A 99 22.89 12.40 -14.88
C ILE A 99 21.92 12.97 -13.86
N CYS A 100 20.71 13.36 -14.28
CA CYS A 100 19.67 13.91 -13.41
C CYS A 100 18.29 13.79 -14.05
N GLY A 101 17.25 13.89 -13.23
CA GLY A 101 15.89 14.06 -13.69
C GLY A 101 15.57 15.52 -13.96
N ILE A 102 14.74 15.78 -14.95
CA ILE A 102 14.10 17.08 -15.18
C ILE A 102 12.59 16.95 -15.11
N THR A 103 11.94 18.04 -14.71
CA THR A 103 10.49 18.19 -14.73
C THR A 103 10.17 19.48 -15.48
N ASN A 104 8.91 19.68 -15.87
CA ASN A 104 8.49 20.93 -16.45
C ASN A 104 8.66 22.09 -15.45
N LYS A 105 9.01 23.27 -15.95
CA LYS A 105 9.24 24.50 -15.18
C LYS A 105 8.05 24.94 -14.33
N ALA A 106 6.86 24.62 -14.80
CA ALA A 106 5.59 24.93 -14.14
C ALA A 106 5.02 23.73 -13.37
N SER A 107 5.79 22.67 -13.16
CA SER A 107 5.34 21.51 -12.39
C SER A 107 4.93 21.95 -10.99
N SER A 108 3.67 21.83 -10.69
CA SER A 108 3.12 22.19 -9.38
C SER A 108 1.99 21.26 -9.04
N TYR A 109 2.01 20.72 -7.84
CA TYR A 109 0.85 20.11 -7.23
C TYR A 109 0.14 21.19 -6.41
N GLY A 110 -0.85 21.81 -7.02
CA GLY A 110 -1.77 22.72 -6.34
C GLY A 110 -1.40 24.19 -6.34
N VAL A 111 -0.52 24.75 -5.48
CA VAL A 111 -0.52 26.20 -5.21
C VAL A 111 0.85 26.87 -5.40
N PRO A 112 0.93 28.01 -6.11
CA PRO A 112 2.10 28.87 -6.10
C PRO A 112 2.38 29.41 -4.67
N PRO A 113 3.65 29.70 -4.27
CA PRO A 113 4.77 30.01 -5.13
C PRO A 113 5.75 28.85 -5.38
N ASP A 114 5.58 27.70 -4.71
CA ASP A 114 6.56 26.61 -4.83
C ASP A 114 6.27 25.74 -6.04
N LYS A 115 7.04 25.96 -7.07
CA LYS A 115 7.05 25.11 -8.25
C LYS A 115 8.25 24.18 -8.13
N PRO A 116 8.06 22.86 -7.91
CA PRO A 116 9.17 21.92 -7.78
C PRO A 116 9.85 21.62 -9.12
N GLY A 117 9.76 22.52 -10.07
CA GLY A 117 10.31 22.35 -11.41
C GLY A 117 11.82 22.23 -11.42
N LYS A 118 12.33 21.11 -11.91
CA LYS A 118 13.77 20.82 -12.09
C LYS A 118 14.10 20.93 -13.57
N TRP A 119 14.51 22.10 -14.01
CA TRP A 119 14.72 22.43 -15.42
C TRP A 119 16.09 23.03 -15.70
N VAL A 120 16.95 23.12 -14.66
CA VAL A 120 18.30 23.69 -14.77
C VAL A 120 19.34 22.59 -14.62
N VAL A 121 20.18 22.42 -15.64
CA VAL A 121 21.22 21.40 -15.70
C VAL A 121 22.59 22.07 -15.75
N ASP A 122 23.53 21.62 -14.94
CA ASP A 122 24.91 22.10 -14.99
C ASP A 122 25.54 21.73 -16.34
N LEU A 123 25.95 22.74 -17.10
CA LEU A 123 26.48 22.51 -18.44
C LEU A 123 27.76 21.66 -18.42
N SER A 124 28.55 21.70 -17.35
CA SER A 124 29.75 20.87 -17.23
C SER A 124 29.49 19.36 -17.19
N LEU A 125 28.27 18.95 -16.86
CA LEU A 125 27.86 17.54 -16.82
C LEU A 125 27.48 16.99 -18.20
N VAL A 126 27.20 17.88 -19.19
CA VAL A 126 26.63 17.57 -20.50
C VAL A 126 27.43 18.17 -21.67
N SER A 127 28.61 18.70 -21.43
CA SER A 127 29.50 19.29 -22.46
C SER A 127 30.86 18.64 -22.46
N GLU A 128 31.38 18.39 -23.66
CA GLU A 128 32.78 18.00 -23.88
C GLU A 128 33.40 18.98 -24.85
N ASN A 129 34.55 19.57 -24.47
CA ASN A 129 35.20 20.62 -25.26
C ASN A 129 34.22 21.77 -25.54
N ASP A 130 34.07 22.16 -26.81
CA ASP A 130 33.16 23.24 -27.26
C ASP A 130 31.76 22.72 -27.69
N GLU A 131 31.48 21.41 -27.54
CA GLU A 131 30.23 20.80 -27.93
C GLU A 131 29.39 20.45 -26.68
N VAL A 132 28.09 20.68 -26.81
CA VAL A 132 27.07 20.25 -25.86
C VAL A 132 26.23 19.20 -26.56
N GLU A 133 26.20 17.98 -26.04
CA GLU A 133 25.28 16.92 -26.51
C GLU A 133 24.86 16.03 -25.35
N PHE A 134 23.56 15.88 -25.19
CA PHE A 134 22.95 14.95 -24.25
C PHE A 134 21.63 14.43 -24.78
N TRP A 135 21.15 13.35 -24.15
CA TRP A 135 19.90 12.70 -24.49
C TRP A 135 18.94 12.75 -23.35
N ILE A 136 17.64 12.79 -23.67
CA ILE A 136 16.56 12.79 -22.68
C ILE A 136 15.66 11.59 -22.95
N ASP A 137 15.50 10.71 -21.96
CA ASP A 137 14.41 9.73 -21.90
C ASP A 137 13.16 10.45 -21.38
N ALA A 138 12.37 10.99 -22.30
CA ALA A 138 11.25 11.88 -22.04
C ALA A 138 9.93 11.15 -21.90
N ALA A 139 9.08 11.62 -20.94
CA ALA A 139 7.69 11.24 -20.77
C ALA A 139 6.79 12.47 -20.84
N CYS A 140 5.71 12.38 -21.62
CA CYS A 140 4.72 13.44 -21.75
C CYS A 140 3.71 13.38 -20.59
N ASN A 141 4.18 13.60 -19.38
CA ASN A 141 3.42 13.80 -18.15
C ASN A 141 4.22 14.73 -17.24
N ASP A 142 3.54 15.48 -16.39
CA ASP A 142 4.22 16.20 -15.34
C ASP A 142 4.54 15.29 -14.14
N LEU A 143 5.08 15.88 -13.08
CA LEU A 143 5.49 15.16 -11.87
C LEU A 143 4.34 14.37 -11.22
N PHE A 144 3.11 14.86 -11.32
CA PHE A 144 1.90 14.28 -10.70
C PHE A 144 0.93 13.61 -11.70
N GLY A 145 1.43 13.22 -12.88
CA GLY A 145 0.65 12.43 -13.84
C GLY A 145 -0.28 13.25 -14.74
N TYR A 146 -0.19 14.57 -14.72
CA TYR A 146 -1.00 15.45 -15.60
C TYR A 146 -0.21 15.96 -16.80
N VAL A 147 -0.90 16.54 -17.77
CA VAL A 147 -0.30 17.34 -18.84
C VAL A 147 -0.99 18.69 -18.84
N THR A 148 -0.38 19.65 -18.18
CA THR A 148 -0.94 21.01 -18.08
C THR A 148 -0.83 21.81 -19.38
N ASN A 149 0.15 21.52 -20.24
CA ASN A 149 0.43 22.25 -21.48
C ASN A 149 0.75 21.34 -22.67
N GLY A 150 0.29 20.10 -22.69
CA GLY A 150 0.34 19.23 -23.88
C GLY A 150 1.72 18.84 -24.37
N GLY A 151 2.73 18.68 -23.49
CA GLY A 151 4.07 18.33 -23.94
C GLY A 151 4.77 19.41 -24.76
N ILE A 152 4.54 20.68 -24.44
CA ILE A 152 5.08 21.82 -25.18
C ILE A 152 6.52 22.12 -24.74
N ILE A 153 7.45 22.20 -25.67
CA ILE A 153 8.83 22.67 -25.42
C ILE A 153 8.77 24.15 -25.04
N THR A 154 9.19 24.51 -23.84
CA THR A 154 9.17 25.91 -23.38
C THR A 154 10.55 26.50 -23.18
N ASP A 155 11.60 25.68 -23.02
CA ASP A 155 12.97 26.18 -22.83
C ASP A 155 14.02 25.15 -23.30
N VAL A 156 14.95 25.58 -24.14
CA VAL A 156 16.12 24.79 -24.58
C VAL A 156 17.28 25.76 -24.84
N HIS A 157 17.84 26.38 -23.80
CA HIS A 157 18.87 27.41 -23.92
C HIS A 157 20.12 27.11 -23.09
N ILE A 158 21.23 27.66 -23.49
CA ILE A 158 22.37 27.85 -22.61
C ILE A 158 22.26 29.22 -21.97
N ALA A 159 22.45 29.29 -20.66
CA ALA A 159 22.40 30.51 -19.89
C ALA A 159 23.61 30.65 -18.97
N THR A 160 23.92 31.87 -18.59
CA THR A 160 24.82 32.13 -17.46
C THR A 160 23.99 32.13 -16.18
N CYS A 161 24.52 31.58 -15.09
CA CYS A 161 23.94 31.58 -13.75
C CYS A 161 24.75 32.52 -12.83
N ASN A 162 24.18 33.64 -12.42
CA ASN A 162 24.79 34.50 -11.42
C ASN A 162 24.66 33.87 -10.03
N GLN A 163 25.74 33.25 -9.56
CA GLN A 163 25.75 32.49 -8.28
C GLN A 163 25.55 33.41 -7.05
N LEU A 164 26.09 34.66 -7.09
CA LEU A 164 25.91 35.64 -5.99
C LEU A 164 24.42 36.02 -5.88
N LEU A 165 23.81 36.34 -7.01
CA LEU A 165 22.41 36.71 -7.06
C LEU A 165 21.48 35.51 -6.71
N LYS A 166 21.86 34.30 -7.10
CA LYS A 166 21.13 33.08 -6.72
C LYS A 166 21.21 32.83 -5.21
N SER A 167 22.37 33.03 -4.61
CA SER A 167 22.51 32.94 -3.16
C SER A 167 21.64 33.97 -2.45
N LEU A 168 21.68 35.24 -2.90
CA LEU A 168 20.84 36.31 -2.35
C LEU A 168 19.33 35.99 -2.51
N TYR A 169 18.95 35.34 -3.61
CA TYR A 169 17.56 34.92 -3.80
C TYR A 169 17.08 33.99 -2.68
N TYR A 170 17.87 32.97 -2.32
CA TYR A 170 17.52 32.07 -1.23
C TYR A 170 17.59 32.74 0.14
N ASP A 171 18.52 33.69 0.34
CA ASP A 171 18.60 34.45 1.57
C ASP A 171 17.32 35.27 1.79
N VAL A 172 16.85 35.98 0.75
CA VAL A 172 15.61 36.76 0.75
C VAL A 172 14.39 35.84 0.93
N GLU A 173 14.37 34.72 0.26
CA GLU A 173 13.26 33.73 0.34
C GLU A 173 13.09 33.21 1.77
N VAL A 174 14.17 32.82 2.44
CA VAL A 174 14.15 32.32 3.82
C VAL A 174 13.64 33.36 4.79
N LEU A 175 14.13 34.62 4.69
CA LEU A 175 13.69 35.71 5.55
C LEU A 175 12.21 36.07 5.29
N PHE A 176 11.80 36.10 4.03
CA PHE A 176 10.42 36.37 3.68
C PHE A 176 9.49 35.32 4.23
N ASP A 177 9.84 34.05 4.06
CA ASP A 177 9.03 32.93 4.57
C ASP A 177 8.87 33.00 6.09
N TRP A 178 9.89 33.42 6.82
CA TRP A 178 9.86 33.52 8.27
C TRP A 178 8.91 34.62 8.80
N ILE A 179 8.77 35.73 8.09
CA ILE A 179 7.89 36.85 8.52
C ILE A 179 6.51 36.83 7.89
N ASN A 180 6.24 35.94 6.93
CA ASN A 180 4.97 35.94 6.22
C ASN A 180 3.87 35.24 7.04
N ASP A 181 3.16 36.07 7.86
CA ASP A 181 2.00 35.65 8.65
C ASP A 181 0.85 35.18 7.74
N GLY A 182 0.81 33.91 7.41
CA GLY A 182 -0.45 33.22 7.15
C GLY A 182 -1.35 33.75 6.06
N GLN A 183 -0.88 34.30 4.94
CA GLN A 183 -1.69 34.23 3.73
C GLN A 183 -1.70 32.80 3.24
N LYS A 184 -2.84 32.13 3.48
CA LYS A 184 -3.28 30.84 2.96
C LYS A 184 -2.23 30.10 2.13
N PHE A 185 -1.37 29.37 2.79
CA PHE A 185 -0.81 28.18 2.19
C PHE A 185 -1.85 27.10 2.39
N GLU A 186 -2.75 26.99 1.42
CA GLU A 186 -3.47 25.75 1.24
C GLU A 186 -2.39 24.69 1.11
N SER A 187 -2.31 23.79 2.09
CA SER A 187 -1.49 22.61 1.97
C SER A 187 -1.92 21.90 0.70
N ILE A 188 -1.01 21.26 0.03
CA ILE A 188 -1.22 20.41 -1.13
C ILE A 188 -2.19 19.27 -0.80
N HIS A 189 -2.34 18.92 0.44
CA HIS A 189 -3.41 18.09 0.93
C HIS A 189 -4.70 18.91 1.03
N PRO A 190 -5.75 18.57 0.29
CA PRO A 190 -7.05 19.24 0.31
C PRO A 190 -7.72 19.29 1.68
N LYS A 191 -7.10 18.71 2.71
CA LYS A 191 -7.50 18.74 4.12
C LYS A 191 -6.33 18.86 5.09
N GLY A 192 -5.16 19.21 4.63
CA GLY A 192 -4.07 19.60 5.54
C GLY A 192 -4.45 20.93 6.17
N ILE A 193 -5.10 20.87 7.31
CA ILE A 193 -5.33 22.01 8.16
C ILE A 193 -3.99 22.32 8.82
N ILE A 194 -3.15 23.13 8.16
CA ILE A 194 -2.26 23.97 8.93
C ILE A 194 -3.21 24.93 9.65
N PRO A 195 -3.26 24.93 10.99
CA PRO A 195 -4.21 25.77 11.70
C PRO A 195 -4.07 27.22 11.21
N GLU A 196 -5.18 27.89 10.95
CA GLU A 196 -5.24 29.29 10.51
C GLU A 196 -4.58 30.29 11.47
N LYS A 197 -3.94 29.80 12.53
CA LYS A 197 -3.32 30.61 13.59
C LYS A 197 -2.00 30.05 14.06
N ILE A 198 -0.95 30.20 13.26
CA ILE A 198 0.30 30.59 13.85
C ILE A 198 0.26 32.14 13.88
N ILE A 199 -0.39 32.68 14.90
CA ILE A 199 -0.23 34.11 15.23
C ILE A 199 1.12 34.21 15.91
N THR A 200 2.17 34.38 15.11
CA THR A 200 3.41 34.93 15.61
C THR A 200 3.10 36.36 16.04
N LYS A 201 3.12 36.61 17.33
CA LYS A 201 3.14 37.99 17.79
C LYS A 201 4.27 38.68 17.04
N ARG A 202 3.98 39.77 16.33
CA ARG A 202 4.99 40.62 15.70
C ARG A 202 6.09 40.88 16.72
N SER A 203 7.27 40.34 16.47
CA SER A 203 8.42 40.40 17.36
C SER A 203 9.37 41.49 16.87
N GLU A 204 10.26 41.98 17.75
CA GLU A 204 11.37 42.88 17.35
C GLU A 204 12.16 42.27 16.19
N ARG A 205 12.26 40.93 16.15
CA ARG A 205 12.92 40.19 15.08
C ARG A 205 12.20 40.32 13.74
N THR A 206 10.87 40.24 13.71
CA THR A 206 10.06 40.47 12.51
C THR A 206 10.31 41.88 11.97
N ASP A 207 10.37 42.92 12.83
CA ASP A 207 10.65 44.29 12.40
C ASP A 207 12.10 44.47 11.92
N GLU A 208 13.07 43.75 12.48
CA GLU A 208 14.46 43.72 12.01
C GLU A 208 14.55 43.13 10.59
N ILE A 209 13.90 41.98 10.36
CA ILE A 209 13.85 41.33 9.04
C ILE A 209 13.19 42.21 8.01
N ILE A 210 12.07 42.84 8.32
CA ILE A 210 11.38 43.77 7.43
C ILE A 210 12.31 44.93 7.02
N ARG A 211 12.99 45.57 7.97
CA ARG A 211 13.94 46.67 7.66
C ARG A 211 15.07 46.21 6.73
N ILE A 212 15.56 44.99 6.89
CA ILE A 212 16.59 44.43 5.99
C ILE A 212 16.04 44.17 4.59
N LEU A 213 14.84 43.60 4.47
CA LEU A 213 14.23 43.38 3.17
C LEU A 213 13.93 44.68 2.42
N GLU A 214 13.49 45.75 3.14
CA GLU A 214 13.34 47.08 2.58
C GLU A 214 14.69 47.71 2.18
N TYR A 215 15.75 47.50 2.98
CA TYR A 215 17.10 47.92 2.62
C TYR A 215 17.59 47.25 1.33
N ILE A 216 17.32 45.97 1.16
CA ILE A 216 17.68 45.18 -0.04
C ILE A 216 16.96 45.75 -1.27
N ASP A 217 15.65 45.98 -1.20
CA ASP A 217 14.87 46.51 -2.33
C ASP A 217 15.37 47.91 -2.75
N ASN A 218 15.71 48.73 -1.80
CA ASN A 218 16.29 50.08 -2.04
C ASN A 218 17.72 50.03 -2.56
N THR A 219 18.51 49.00 -2.26
CA THR A 219 19.92 48.84 -2.64
C THR A 219 20.11 48.19 -4.02
N LEU A 220 19.24 47.25 -4.36
CA LEU A 220 19.31 46.51 -5.64
C LEU A 220 18.70 47.33 -6.80
N ILE A 221 19.46 48.25 -7.34
CA ILE A 221 19.05 49.13 -8.45
C ILE A 221 19.59 48.59 -9.79
N THR A 222 20.89 48.36 -9.86
CA THR A 222 21.60 47.91 -11.07
C THR A 222 21.94 46.44 -11.04
N PHE A 223 21.75 45.75 -9.88
CA PHE A 223 22.16 44.37 -9.65
C PHE A 223 23.66 44.11 -9.85
N SER A 224 24.49 45.13 -9.57
CA SER A 224 25.94 44.97 -9.60
C SER A 224 26.41 44.05 -8.45
N ASN A 225 27.55 43.38 -8.65
CA ASN A 225 28.15 42.55 -7.62
C ASN A 225 28.36 43.30 -6.29
N GLU A 226 28.68 44.58 -6.34
CA GLU A 226 28.84 45.42 -5.17
C GLU A 226 27.51 45.60 -4.41
N GLU A 227 26.42 45.86 -5.11
CA GLU A 227 25.07 45.95 -4.51
C GLU A 227 24.66 44.62 -3.88
N ILE A 228 24.86 43.50 -4.60
CA ILE A 228 24.53 42.16 -4.11
C ILE A 228 25.32 41.84 -2.84
N ILE A 229 26.60 42.08 -2.80
CA ILE A 229 27.45 41.84 -1.62
C ILE A 229 27.01 42.70 -0.43
N LYS A 230 26.67 43.97 -0.64
CA LYS A 230 26.11 44.83 0.43
C LYS A 230 24.81 44.25 1.04
N CYS A 231 23.92 43.70 0.18
CA CYS A 231 22.72 43.07 0.63
C CYS A 231 23.00 41.78 1.42
N GLN A 232 23.93 40.94 0.95
CA GLN A 232 24.34 39.73 1.66
C GLN A 232 24.94 40.03 3.03
N ILE A 233 25.79 41.07 3.14
CA ILE A 233 26.34 41.47 4.43
C ILE A 233 25.24 41.94 5.40
N ALA A 234 24.23 42.66 4.92
CA ALA A 234 23.11 43.06 5.74
C ALA A 234 22.32 41.85 6.28
N ILE A 235 22.09 40.86 5.45
CA ILE A 235 21.39 39.61 5.82
C ILE A 235 22.17 38.80 6.84
N GLN A 236 23.50 38.74 6.72
CA GLN A 236 24.38 38.03 7.65
C GLN A 236 24.20 38.46 9.10
N SER A 237 23.83 39.73 9.34
CA SER A 237 23.53 40.22 10.69
C SER A 237 22.38 39.46 11.38
N ILE A 238 21.49 38.82 10.62
CA ILE A 238 20.40 37.97 11.13
C ILE A 238 20.80 36.50 11.11
N ILE A 239 21.24 35.98 9.94
CA ILE A 239 21.47 34.54 9.72
C ILE A 239 22.66 34.03 10.58
N SER A 240 23.66 34.90 10.89
CA SER A 240 24.82 34.48 11.66
C SER A 240 24.63 34.55 13.19
N LYS A 241 23.50 35.05 13.69
CA LYS A 241 23.21 35.06 15.13
C LYS A 241 22.92 33.62 15.61
N ASN A 242 23.94 33.00 16.18
CA ASN A 242 23.88 31.66 16.76
C ASN A 242 23.68 31.78 18.27
N ASN A 243 22.47 31.69 18.76
CA ASN A 243 22.24 31.76 20.20
C ASN A 243 20.96 31.03 20.61
N ASN A 244 20.83 29.76 20.13
CA ASN A 244 19.68 28.96 20.50
C ASN A 244 20.03 28.11 21.74
N PRO A 245 19.51 28.39 22.92
CA PRO A 245 19.69 27.61 24.13
C PRO A 245 18.81 26.36 24.15
N SER A 246 17.92 26.15 23.16
CA SER A 246 17.02 25.01 23.14
C SER A 246 17.78 23.70 22.98
N GLU A 247 17.47 22.71 23.82
CA GLU A 247 17.95 21.32 23.68
C GLU A 247 17.21 20.58 22.57
N PHE A 248 16.07 21.10 22.11
CA PHE A 248 15.25 20.53 21.07
C PHE A 248 15.95 20.60 19.71
N ARG A 249 16.02 19.44 19.03
CA ARG A 249 16.74 19.29 17.77
C ARG A 249 15.87 18.62 16.74
N ILE A 250 15.85 19.15 15.53
CA ILE A 250 15.19 18.60 14.38
C ILE A 250 16.23 17.86 13.52
N MET A 251 15.97 16.60 13.26
CA MET A 251 16.80 15.73 12.41
C MET A 251 16.15 15.66 11.02
N ALA A 252 16.69 16.39 10.05
CA ALA A 252 16.11 16.51 8.71
C ALA A 252 16.70 15.46 7.76
N THR A 253 15.83 14.63 7.18
CA THR A 253 16.20 13.66 6.15
C THR A 253 15.59 14.03 4.81
N GLY A 254 16.41 14.09 3.75
CA GLY A 254 15.89 14.24 2.39
C GLY A 254 15.20 12.96 1.94
N HIS A 255 14.01 13.08 1.37
CA HIS A 255 13.20 11.95 0.96
C HIS A 255 12.43 12.26 -0.33
N ALA A 256 12.06 11.22 -1.04
CA ALA A 256 11.06 11.22 -2.09
C ALA A 256 10.15 10.03 -1.86
N HIS A 257 8.99 10.23 -1.24
CA HIS A 257 7.93 9.26 -1.40
C HIS A 257 7.63 9.11 -2.88
N LEU A 258 7.66 7.89 -3.39
CA LEU A 258 7.45 7.61 -4.81
C LEU A 258 6.42 6.52 -4.96
N ASP A 259 5.25 6.87 -5.44
CA ASP A 259 4.23 5.90 -5.77
C ASP A 259 4.67 4.99 -6.91
N ILE A 260 4.66 3.68 -6.64
CA ILE A 260 5.00 2.65 -7.64
C ILE A 260 4.11 2.79 -8.88
N ALA A 261 2.83 3.06 -8.65
CA ALA A 261 1.83 3.45 -9.63
C ALA A 261 0.72 4.21 -8.88
N TRP A 262 0.14 5.22 -9.50
CA TRP A 262 -0.96 6.02 -8.94
C TRP A 262 -1.68 6.79 -10.04
N MET A 263 -1.32 8.06 -10.24
CA MET A 263 -1.77 8.87 -11.39
C MET A 263 -0.94 8.55 -12.66
N TRP A 264 -0.10 7.54 -12.61
CA TRP A 264 0.75 7.02 -13.69
C TRP A 264 0.87 5.50 -13.60
N PRO A 265 1.12 4.82 -14.74
CA PRO A 265 1.29 3.36 -14.77
C PRO A 265 2.62 2.90 -14.17
N LEU A 266 2.73 1.59 -13.82
CA LEU A 266 3.94 0.99 -13.24
C LEU A 266 5.21 1.30 -14.05
N ARG A 267 5.11 1.28 -15.38
CA ARG A 267 6.26 1.60 -16.25
C ARG A 267 6.81 3.00 -16.00
N GLU A 268 5.92 3.95 -15.65
CA GLU A 268 6.34 5.32 -15.36
C GLU A 268 6.92 5.44 -13.95
N GLY A 269 6.37 4.74 -12.96
CA GLY A 269 6.98 4.61 -11.62
C GLY A 269 8.42 4.10 -11.70
N ARG A 270 8.68 3.11 -12.57
CA ARG A 270 10.03 2.59 -12.85
C ARG A 270 10.98 3.66 -13.45
N ARG A 271 10.48 4.54 -14.33
CA ARG A 271 11.26 5.65 -14.92
C ARG A 271 11.44 6.81 -13.92
N LYS A 272 10.43 7.09 -13.09
CA LYS A 272 10.53 8.08 -12.02
C LYS A 272 11.62 7.70 -11.00
N ALA A 273 11.76 6.42 -10.67
CA ALA A 273 12.79 5.93 -9.75
C ALA A 273 14.21 6.36 -10.16
N ILE A 274 14.60 6.13 -11.42
CA ILE A 274 15.93 6.51 -11.87
C ILE A 274 16.11 8.03 -11.99
N ARG A 275 15.07 8.80 -12.36
CA ARG A 275 15.10 10.28 -12.36
C ARG A 275 15.37 10.81 -10.96
N THR A 276 14.67 10.29 -9.96
CA THR A 276 14.80 10.67 -8.55
C THR A 276 16.19 10.34 -8.02
N PHE A 277 16.65 9.10 -8.21
CA PHE A 277 17.93 8.64 -7.66
C PHE A 277 19.12 9.33 -8.34
N ALA A 278 19.03 9.60 -9.65
CA ALA A 278 20.06 10.34 -10.37
C ALA A 278 20.16 11.78 -9.85
N THR A 279 19.03 12.46 -9.64
CA THR A 279 19.00 13.80 -9.05
C THR A 279 19.57 13.80 -7.62
N ALA A 280 19.21 12.79 -6.81
CA ALA A 280 19.73 12.65 -5.45
C ALA A 280 21.26 12.49 -5.44
N LEU A 281 21.83 11.66 -6.33
CA LEU A 281 23.28 11.49 -6.42
C LEU A 281 23.97 12.79 -6.85
N THR A 282 23.42 13.51 -7.81
CA THR A 282 23.97 14.83 -8.25
C THR A 282 23.94 15.83 -7.09
N ASN A 283 22.88 15.86 -6.27
CA ASN A 283 22.82 16.71 -5.10
C ASN A 283 23.80 16.27 -3.99
N ILE A 284 23.99 14.96 -3.79
CA ILE A 284 24.99 14.44 -2.85
C ILE A 284 26.41 14.87 -3.23
N GLU A 285 26.74 14.89 -4.51
CA GLU A 285 28.04 15.35 -4.99
C GLU A 285 28.23 16.87 -4.81
N LYS A 286 27.13 17.63 -4.97
CA LYS A 286 27.16 19.10 -4.86
C LYS A 286 27.17 19.62 -3.44
N TYR A 287 26.43 18.99 -2.52
CA TYR A 287 26.20 19.44 -1.15
C TYR A 287 26.80 18.45 -0.15
N PRO A 288 27.92 18.79 0.52
CA PRO A 288 28.64 17.87 1.42
C PRO A 288 27.84 17.33 2.58
N ASP A 289 26.92 18.11 3.14
CA ASP A 289 26.10 17.73 4.30
C ASP A 289 24.78 17.03 3.91
N TYR A 290 24.38 17.11 2.64
CA TYR A 290 23.11 16.56 2.17
C TYR A 290 23.05 15.03 2.28
N ILE A 291 21.97 14.52 2.89
CA ILE A 291 21.65 13.10 3.02
C ILE A 291 20.29 12.88 2.35
N PHE A 292 20.21 11.83 1.54
CA PHE A 292 18.96 11.40 0.91
C PHE A 292 18.63 9.99 1.32
N GLY A 293 17.36 9.69 1.54
CA GLY A 293 16.85 8.37 1.83
C GLY A 293 15.75 7.94 0.86
N ALA A 294 15.73 6.65 0.54
CA ALA A 294 14.68 6.04 -0.26
C ALA A 294 14.28 4.67 0.28
N SER A 295 12.99 4.40 0.22
CA SER A 295 12.33 3.15 0.55
C SER A 295 12.09 2.29 -0.68
N GLN A 296 11.41 1.13 -0.49
CA GLN A 296 10.83 0.31 -1.55
C GLN A 296 11.89 -0.36 -2.45
N TYR A 297 12.34 -1.54 -2.04
CA TYR A 297 13.44 -2.24 -2.77
C TYR A 297 13.07 -2.70 -4.17
N GLN A 298 11.80 -2.67 -4.53
CA GLN A 298 11.36 -2.81 -5.92
C GLN A 298 11.96 -1.72 -6.82
N LEU A 299 12.08 -0.47 -6.34
CA LEU A 299 12.70 0.63 -7.10
C LEU A 299 14.18 0.34 -7.34
N PHE A 300 14.90 -0.07 -6.30
CA PHE A 300 16.31 -0.46 -6.38
C PHE A 300 16.53 -1.68 -7.29
N HIS A 301 15.61 -2.63 -7.27
CA HIS A 301 15.63 -3.81 -8.13
C HIS A 301 15.52 -3.42 -9.62
N TRP A 302 14.62 -2.50 -9.96
CA TRP A 302 14.50 -1.97 -11.32
C TRP A 302 15.77 -1.24 -11.75
N ILE A 303 16.33 -0.38 -10.90
CA ILE A 303 17.58 0.36 -11.18
C ILE A 303 18.76 -0.60 -11.35
N LYS A 304 18.88 -1.63 -10.51
CA LYS A 304 19.92 -2.66 -10.66
C LYS A 304 19.84 -3.37 -12.01
N LYS A 305 18.61 -3.66 -12.47
CA LYS A 305 18.38 -4.36 -13.74
C LYS A 305 18.65 -3.48 -14.96
N ASP A 306 18.18 -2.23 -14.93
CA ASP A 306 18.19 -1.34 -16.11
C ASP A 306 19.48 -0.50 -16.22
N TYR A 307 20.06 -0.14 -15.07
CA TYR A 307 21.21 0.78 -14.97
C TYR A 307 22.29 0.22 -14.02
N PRO A 308 22.92 -0.92 -14.34
CA PRO A 308 23.85 -1.60 -13.42
C PRO A 308 25.04 -0.72 -13.02
N TYR A 309 25.60 0.09 -13.95
CA TYR A 309 26.68 1.02 -13.61
C TYR A 309 26.27 2.13 -12.64
N PHE A 310 25.04 2.63 -12.78
CA PHE A 310 24.47 3.60 -11.86
C PHE A 310 24.24 2.97 -10.48
N PHE A 311 23.79 1.72 -10.45
CA PHE A 311 23.59 0.97 -9.20
C PHE A 311 24.91 0.82 -8.41
N GLU A 312 26.06 0.63 -9.07
CA GLU A 312 27.36 0.60 -8.40
C GLU A 312 27.78 1.97 -7.84
N LYS A 313 27.42 3.09 -8.50
CA LYS A 313 27.60 4.44 -7.93
C LYS A 313 26.73 4.62 -6.69
N LEU A 314 25.48 4.18 -6.76
CA LEU A 314 24.53 4.23 -5.66
C LEU A 314 25.07 3.46 -4.44
N LYS A 315 25.59 2.25 -4.62
CA LYS A 315 26.22 1.43 -3.55
C LYS A 315 27.31 2.19 -2.81
N LYS A 316 28.14 2.96 -3.51
CA LYS A 316 29.20 3.77 -2.89
C LYS A 316 28.61 4.83 -1.97
N GLN A 317 27.55 5.53 -2.36
CA GLN A 317 26.90 6.55 -1.54
C GLN A 317 26.16 5.94 -0.35
N ILE A 318 25.56 4.75 -0.51
CA ILE A 318 24.96 3.98 0.60
C ILE A 318 26.04 3.55 1.61
N ALA A 319 27.20 3.09 1.15
CA ALA A 319 28.31 2.72 2.02
C ALA A 319 28.88 3.93 2.77
N ALA A 320 28.93 5.11 2.12
CA ALA A 320 29.35 6.37 2.72
C ALA A 320 28.32 6.97 3.69
N GLY A 321 27.11 6.40 3.79
CA GLY A 321 26.03 6.92 4.65
C GLY A 321 25.36 8.20 4.13
N ARG A 322 25.58 8.57 2.85
CA ARG A 322 25.01 9.74 2.19
C ARG A 322 23.69 9.44 1.49
N PHE A 323 23.47 8.19 1.16
CA PHE A 323 22.19 7.66 0.68
C PHE A 323 21.72 6.59 1.66
N GLU A 324 20.61 6.85 2.36
CA GLU A 324 20.03 5.95 3.36
C GLU A 324 19.07 4.96 2.71
N LEU A 325 19.14 3.71 3.11
CA LEU A 325 18.12 2.69 2.82
C LEU A 325 17.02 2.83 3.86
N GLN A 326 15.84 3.34 3.47
CA GLN A 326 14.73 3.60 4.38
C GLN A 326 13.75 2.43 4.41
N GLY A 327 13.53 1.89 5.62
CA GLY A 327 12.65 0.75 5.84
C GLY A 327 13.20 -0.57 5.31
N CYS A 328 12.40 -1.64 5.47
CA CYS A 328 12.78 -3.00 5.13
C CYS A 328 11.78 -3.72 4.21
N PHE A 329 10.71 -3.06 3.80
CA PHE A 329 9.67 -3.65 2.96
C PHE A 329 10.06 -3.65 1.46
N TRP A 330 9.55 -4.62 0.72
CA TRP A 330 9.72 -4.69 -0.73
C TRP A 330 9.10 -3.49 -1.44
N VAL A 331 7.84 -3.15 -1.06
CA VAL A 331 7.15 -1.88 -1.41
C VAL A 331 6.47 -1.31 -0.17
N GLU A 332 6.05 -0.06 -0.21
CA GLU A 332 5.14 0.53 0.79
C GLU A 332 3.74 -0.02 0.55
N CYS A 333 3.49 -1.25 1.03
CA CYS A 333 2.25 -1.98 0.77
C CYS A 333 1.10 -1.50 1.65
N ASP A 334 -0.13 -1.75 1.21
CA ASP A 334 -1.29 -1.67 2.10
C ASP A 334 -1.11 -2.64 3.28
N LEU A 335 -1.41 -2.19 4.50
CA LEU A 335 -1.21 -2.98 5.72
C LEU A 335 -2.48 -3.65 6.23
N ASN A 336 -3.66 -3.22 5.77
CA ASN A 336 -4.96 -3.73 6.23
C ASN A 336 -5.48 -4.90 5.39
N LEU A 337 -5.24 -4.89 4.07
CA LEU A 337 -5.86 -5.80 3.11
C LEU A 337 -4.99 -7.02 2.79
N VAL A 338 -3.67 -6.92 2.96
CA VAL A 338 -2.74 -8.02 2.71
C VAL A 338 -2.77 -9.05 3.84
N SER A 339 -2.49 -10.33 3.53
CA SER A 339 -2.40 -11.39 4.54
C SER A 339 -1.20 -11.19 5.48
N GLY A 340 -1.23 -11.83 6.64
CA GLY A 340 -0.09 -11.82 7.58
C GLY A 340 1.18 -12.39 6.96
N GLU A 341 1.06 -13.45 6.15
CA GLU A 341 2.20 -14.01 5.44
C GLU A 341 2.75 -13.05 4.38
N SER A 342 1.90 -12.31 3.66
CA SER A 342 2.34 -11.26 2.73
C SER A 342 3.16 -10.18 3.43
N LEU A 343 2.76 -9.72 4.63
CA LEU A 343 3.56 -8.76 5.42
C LEU A 343 4.95 -9.31 5.76
N ILE A 344 5.03 -10.58 6.17
CA ILE A 344 6.30 -11.24 6.43
C ILE A 344 7.15 -11.29 5.16
N ARG A 345 6.57 -11.60 3.99
CA ARG A 345 7.29 -11.67 2.71
C ARG A 345 7.74 -10.29 2.22
N GLN A 346 6.98 -9.23 2.45
CA GLN A 346 7.43 -7.86 2.21
C GLN A 346 8.75 -7.58 2.96
N ILE A 347 8.82 -7.96 4.25
CA ILE A 347 10.02 -7.82 5.07
C ILE A 347 11.15 -8.73 4.59
N MET A 348 10.86 -10.01 4.32
CA MET A 348 11.86 -10.99 3.91
C MET A 348 12.54 -10.61 2.59
N HIS A 349 11.75 -10.26 1.56
CA HIS A 349 12.30 -9.87 0.25
C HIS A 349 13.09 -8.57 0.35
N GLY A 350 12.60 -7.59 1.11
CA GLY A 350 13.32 -6.33 1.33
C GLY A 350 14.62 -6.52 2.09
N THR A 351 14.60 -7.25 3.21
CA THR A 351 15.79 -7.56 4.02
C THR A 351 16.81 -8.37 3.21
N ARG A 352 16.36 -9.39 2.49
CA ARG A 352 17.25 -10.19 1.62
C ARG A 352 17.91 -9.32 0.57
N PHE A 353 17.16 -8.43 -0.07
CA PHE A 353 17.72 -7.52 -1.07
C PHE A 353 18.79 -6.61 -0.48
N THR A 354 18.57 -6.04 0.72
CA THR A 354 19.56 -5.16 1.37
C THR A 354 20.80 -5.90 1.82
N LEU A 355 20.66 -7.11 2.36
CA LEU A 355 21.80 -7.94 2.76
C LEU A 355 22.65 -8.36 1.55
N GLN A 356 22.02 -8.83 0.48
CA GLN A 356 22.72 -9.31 -0.71
C GLN A 356 23.43 -8.20 -1.50
N ASN A 357 22.88 -7.01 -1.55
CA ASN A 357 23.39 -5.93 -2.38
C ASN A 357 24.23 -4.90 -1.63
N PHE A 358 23.95 -4.69 -0.34
CA PHE A 358 24.57 -3.63 0.47
C PHE A 358 25.18 -4.10 1.78
N SER A 359 25.01 -5.39 2.14
CA SER A 359 25.45 -5.97 3.42
C SER A 359 24.91 -5.20 4.64
N LYS A 360 23.67 -4.70 4.53
CA LYS A 360 23.00 -3.92 5.59
C LYS A 360 21.70 -4.59 6.01
N LYS A 361 21.47 -4.66 7.32
CA LYS A 361 20.19 -5.03 7.93
C LYS A 361 19.51 -3.75 8.42
N ILE A 362 18.28 -3.53 8.02
CA ILE A 362 17.48 -2.38 8.43
C ILE A 362 16.52 -2.86 9.52
N ASN A 363 16.42 -2.13 10.62
CA ASN A 363 15.64 -2.50 11.80
C ASN A 363 14.42 -1.60 12.03
N TYR A 364 14.01 -0.86 11.02
CA TYR A 364 12.80 -0.04 11.06
C TYR A 364 11.99 -0.18 9.78
N VAL A 365 10.70 0.15 9.87
CA VAL A 365 9.75 0.23 8.76
C VAL A 365 9.51 1.70 8.41
N TRP A 366 9.37 1.97 7.12
CA TRP A 366 9.07 3.27 6.56
C TRP A 366 7.79 3.17 5.76
N GLN A 367 6.70 3.77 6.27
CA GLN A 367 5.36 3.70 5.67
C GLN A 367 4.67 5.07 5.82
N PRO A 368 5.11 6.10 5.09
CA PRO A 368 4.64 7.46 5.29
C PRO A 368 3.19 7.67 4.87
N ASP A 369 2.71 6.96 3.85
CA ASP A 369 1.41 7.21 3.21
C ASP A 369 0.38 6.07 3.29
N VAL A 370 0.61 5.02 4.08
CA VAL A 370 -0.32 3.89 4.19
C VAL A 370 -1.56 4.18 5.03
N PHE A 371 -2.67 3.51 4.73
CA PHE A 371 -4.02 3.87 5.18
C PHE A 371 -4.44 3.15 6.47
N GLY A 372 -3.59 3.22 7.51
CA GLY A 372 -3.83 2.62 8.84
C GLY A 372 -3.01 1.36 9.09
N PHE A 373 -3.00 0.91 10.37
CA PHE A 373 -2.06 -0.09 10.86
C PHE A 373 -2.77 -1.15 11.71
N PRO A 374 -2.71 -2.45 11.35
CA PRO A 374 -3.38 -3.51 12.09
C PRO A 374 -2.71 -3.80 13.44
N ALA A 375 -3.51 -4.19 14.42
CA ALA A 375 -3.06 -4.43 15.80
C ALA A 375 -2.05 -5.57 15.97
N THR A 376 -1.86 -6.42 14.97
CA THR A 376 -0.87 -7.51 14.97
C THR A 376 0.48 -7.13 14.36
N LEU A 377 0.58 -5.97 13.73
CA LEU A 377 1.81 -5.52 13.10
C LEU A 377 3.00 -5.39 14.08
N PRO A 378 2.84 -4.90 15.33
CA PRO A 378 3.94 -4.86 16.29
C PRO A 378 4.60 -6.21 16.52
N GLN A 379 3.83 -7.30 16.64
CA GLN A 379 4.37 -8.65 16.76
C GLN A 379 5.14 -9.09 15.52
N ILE A 380 4.55 -8.88 14.33
CA ILE A 380 5.19 -9.25 13.06
C ILE A 380 6.54 -8.55 12.93
N LEU A 381 6.58 -7.25 13.24
CA LEU A 381 7.80 -6.47 13.19
C LEU A 381 8.83 -6.95 14.23
N LYS A 382 8.40 -7.08 15.48
CA LYS A 382 9.26 -7.51 16.59
C LYS A 382 9.88 -8.88 16.33
N LYS A 383 9.07 -9.86 15.94
CA LYS A 383 9.53 -11.23 15.60
C LYS A 383 10.29 -11.30 14.26
N SER A 384 10.33 -10.22 13.48
CA SER A 384 11.21 -10.04 12.32
C SER A 384 12.51 -9.29 12.65
N GLY A 385 12.74 -8.94 13.91
CA GLY A 385 13.91 -8.19 14.37
C GLY A 385 13.85 -6.69 14.04
N ILE A 386 12.65 -6.13 13.92
CA ILE A 386 12.38 -4.74 13.63
C ILE A 386 11.79 -4.10 14.89
N ASN A 387 12.34 -2.94 15.29
CA ASN A 387 12.00 -2.31 16.56
C ASN A 387 11.31 -0.94 16.38
N TYR A 388 11.25 -0.41 15.16
CA TYR A 388 10.81 0.95 14.90
C TYR A 388 9.93 1.03 13.65
N ILE A 389 9.02 2.01 13.63
CA ILE A 389 8.22 2.37 12.47
C ILE A 389 8.07 3.88 12.37
N ALA A 390 8.15 4.42 11.18
CA ALA A 390 7.95 5.83 10.88
C ALA A 390 6.80 6.02 9.88
N SER A 391 5.92 6.98 10.18
CA SER A 391 4.78 7.37 9.36
C SER A 391 4.37 8.82 9.65
N GLN A 392 3.34 9.30 8.97
CA GLN A 392 2.64 10.55 9.32
C GLN A 392 1.12 10.46 9.05
N LYS A 393 0.66 9.39 8.40
CA LYS A 393 -0.70 9.34 7.83
C LYS A 393 -1.80 9.60 8.86
N LEU A 394 -1.60 9.18 10.10
CA LEU A 394 -2.56 9.38 11.20
C LEU A 394 -2.85 10.86 11.51
N SER A 395 -1.96 11.79 11.12
CA SER A 395 -2.21 13.24 11.25
C SER A 395 -3.38 13.71 10.38
N GLN A 396 -3.73 12.95 9.34
CA GLN A 396 -4.82 13.24 8.41
C GLN A 396 -6.18 12.65 8.84
N ASN A 397 -6.33 12.18 10.07
CA ASN A 397 -7.60 11.75 10.62
C ASN A 397 -8.67 12.85 10.52
N LYS A 398 -9.90 12.45 10.18
CA LYS A 398 -10.99 13.41 9.88
C LYS A 398 -11.71 13.94 11.11
N ILE A 399 -11.81 13.14 12.17
CA ILE A 399 -12.65 13.40 13.34
C ILE A 399 -11.76 13.57 14.58
N ASN A 400 -10.92 12.58 14.86
CA ASN A 400 -10.07 12.56 16.05
C ASN A 400 -8.63 12.90 15.65
N LYS A 401 -8.16 14.10 16.06
CA LYS A 401 -6.76 14.44 15.85
C LYS A 401 -5.87 13.45 16.58
N PHE A 402 -4.92 12.84 15.87
CA PHE A 402 -3.91 11.98 16.47
C PHE A 402 -2.78 12.86 17.05
N ASN A 403 -2.64 12.88 18.37
CA ASN A 403 -1.78 13.84 19.07
C ASN A 403 -0.45 13.25 19.56
N ASN A 404 -0.17 11.99 19.30
CA ASN A 404 1.08 11.35 19.72
C ASN A 404 2.02 11.21 18.55
N TYR A 405 3.19 11.84 18.65
CA TYR A 405 4.19 11.83 17.57
C TYR A 405 5.32 10.82 17.84
N LEU A 406 5.59 10.50 19.11
CA LEU A 406 6.56 9.45 19.49
C LEU A 406 5.99 8.63 20.65
N PHE A 407 5.80 7.33 20.45
CA PHE A 407 5.14 6.47 21.43
C PHE A 407 5.53 4.99 21.26
N ARG A 408 5.33 4.20 22.32
CA ARG A 408 5.38 2.75 22.26
C ARG A 408 4.05 2.23 21.72
N TRP A 409 4.10 1.53 20.60
CA TRP A 409 2.91 0.90 20.05
C TRP A 409 2.87 -0.58 20.41
N GLN A 410 1.82 -0.99 21.13
CA GLN A 410 1.63 -2.34 21.64
C GLN A 410 0.61 -3.11 20.83
N GLY A 411 0.97 -4.30 20.35
CA GLY A 411 0.12 -5.23 19.63
C GLY A 411 -0.77 -6.10 20.52
N LEU A 412 -1.57 -6.96 19.90
CA LEU A 412 -2.51 -7.87 20.58
C LEU A 412 -1.83 -8.87 21.52
N ASP A 413 -0.62 -9.29 21.17
CA ASP A 413 0.20 -10.24 21.96
C ASP A 413 1.03 -9.56 23.06
N GLY A 414 0.94 -8.24 23.20
CA GLY A 414 1.74 -7.43 24.11
C GLY A 414 3.12 -7.04 23.56
N SER A 415 3.49 -7.41 22.34
CA SER A 415 4.72 -6.96 21.70
C SER A 415 4.73 -5.46 21.49
N GLU A 416 5.86 -4.79 21.77
CA GLU A 416 6.01 -3.34 21.64
C GLU A 416 7.08 -2.95 20.65
N ILE A 417 6.78 -1.94 19.82
CA ILE A 417 7.71 -1.23 18.94
C ILE A 417 7.61 0.27 19.19
N LEU A 418 8.65 1.01 18.82
CA LEU A 418 8.62 2.48 18.88
C LEU A 418 8.10 3.03 17.55
N MET A 419 7.04 3.83 17.62
CA MET A 419 6.47 4.51 16.45
C MET A 419 6.71 6.00 16.51
N HIS A 420 7.09 6.58 15.36
CA HIS A 420 7.20 8.02 15.18
C HIS A 420 6.33 8.50 14.02
N ASN A 421 5.39 9.39 14.33
CA ASN A 421 4.68 10.20 13.35
C ASN A 421 5.45 11.52 13.16
N PHE A 422 5.57 11.99 11.91
CA PHE A 422 6.31 13.22 11.65
C PHE A 422 5.53 14.43 12.18
N PRO A 423 6.10 15.23 13.07
CA PRO A 423 5.35 16.31 13.73
C PRO A 423 5.09 17.55 12.83
N GLU A 424 5.59 17.58 11.60
CA GLU A 424 5.18 18.54 10.58
C GLU A 424 3.87 18.12 9.87
N ASP A 425 3.31 16.93 10.21
CA ASP A 425 2.11 16.36 9.61
C ASP A 425 2.22 16.13 8.09
N THR A 426 3.46 15.96 7.60
CA THR A 426 3.78 15.72 6.19
C THR A 426 5.07 14.91 6.04
N TYR A 427 5.23 14.22 4.90
CA TYR A 427 6.46 13.57 4.44
C TYR A 427 7.15 14.33 3.30
N ASP A 428 6.62 15.49 2.92
CA ASP A 428 7.11 16.34 1.83
C ASP A 428 7.34 17.79 2.25
N SER A 429 7.97 17.96 3.42
CA SER A 429 8.31 19.28 3.95
C SER A 429 9.03 20.14 2.92
N ARG A 430 8.65 21.40 2.86
CA ARG A 430 9.29 22.41 2.02
C ARG A 430 10.55 22.98 2.64
N ALA A 431 10.94 22.49 3.81
CA ALA A 431 12.15 22.87 4.53
C ALA A 431 12.25 24.38 4.82
N ARG A 432 11.19 24.96 5.36
CA ARG A 432 11.07 26.39 5.64
C ARG A 432 11.30 26.74 7.10
N ALA A 433 11.55 28.01 7.40
CA ALA A 433 11.71 28.49 8.78
C ALA A 433 10.48 28.15 9.64
N ARG A 434 9.27 28.40 9.14
CA ARG A 434 8.04 28.07 9.86
C ARG A 434 7.77 26.58 9.97
N SER A 435 8.32 25.72 9.10
CA SER A 435 8.28 24.27 9.29
C SER A 435 8.95 23.89 10.61
N LEU A 436 10.08 24.52 10.95
CA LEU A 436 10.79 24.29 12.21
C LEU A 436 9.96 24.74 13.42
N GLU A 437 9.35 25.93 13.34
CA GLU A 437 8.46 26.45 14.39
C GLU A 437 7.23 25.53 14.58
N TYR A 438 6.62 25.08 13.48
CA TYR A 438 5.47 24.18 13.53
C TYR A 438 5.82 22.84 14.18
N ILE A 439 6.94 22.22 13.81
CA ILE A 439 7.44 20.99 14.43
C ILE A 439 7.60 21.16 15.94
N GLU A 440 8.26 22.25 16.39
CA GLU A 440 8.48 22.50 17.82
C GLU A 440 7.17 22.72 18.58
N GLN A 441 6.21 23.42 17.99
CA GLN A 441 4.91 23.68 18.61
C GLN A 441 4.03 22.42 18.65
N ASN A 442 4.08 21.60 17.61
CA ASN A 442 3.19 20.49 17.44
C ASN A 442 3.68 19.20 18.13
N TYR A 443 4.99 19.03 18.33
CA TYR A 443 5.58 17.85 18.93
C TYR A 443 5.35 17.79 20.43
N ASN A 444 4.39 16.96 20.86
CA ASN A 444 3.94 16.91 22.25
C ASN A 444 4.95 16.24 23.19
N GLU A 445 5.75 15.30 22.69
CA GLU A 445 6.72 14.52 23.48
C GLU A 445 8.10 15.22 23.63
N LYS A 446 8.25 16.49 23.23
CA LYS A 446 9.54 17.21 23.25
C LYS A 446 10.20 17.32 24.61
N GLU A 447 9.40 17.36 25.70
CA GLU A 447 9.92 17.37 27.08
C GLU A 447 10.43 15.99 27.54
N ILE A 448 10.02 14.92 26.86
CA ILE A 448 10.47 13.54 27.10
C ILE A 448 11.65 13.23 26.18
N CYS A 449 11.47 13.43 24.88
CA CYS A 449 12.48 13.19 23.86
C CYS A 449 12.71 14.46 23.02
N PRO A 450 13.84 15.14 23.19
CA PRO A 450 14.10 16.41 22.52
C PRO A 450 14.57 16.27 21.06
N TYR A 451 14.19 15.21 20.40
CA TYR A 451 14.50 14.92 18.99
C TYR A 451 13.24 14.69 18.19
N ALA A 452 13.12 15.30 17.01
CA ALA A 452 12.05 15.08 16.05
C ALA A 452 12.59 14.88 14.64
N LEU A 453 11.89 14.12 13.80
CA LEU A 453 12.20 14.01 12.37
C LEU A 453 11.49 15.11 11.58
N MET A 454 12.22 15.69 10.61
CA MET A 454 11.68 16.42 9.46
C MET A 454 11.98 15.62 8.20
N VAL A 455 10.96 15.33 7.41
CA VAL A 455 11.10 14.64 6.13
C VAL A 455 10.83 15.63 5.02
N TYR A 456 11.86 15.97 4.23
CA TYR A 456 11.75 17.05 3.26
C TYR A 456 12.06 16.61 1.83
N GLY A 457 11.38 17.24 0.89
CA GLY A 457 11.48 16.98 -0.55
C GLY A 457 10.10 16.78 -1.15
N VAL A 458 9.99 16.73 -2.46
CA VAL A 458 8.72 16.53 -3.14
C VAL A 458 8.38 15.04 -3.14
N GLY A 459 7.22 14.68 -2.55
CA GLY A 459 6.68 13.34 -2.46
C GLY A 459 5.82 12.95 -3.65
N ASP A 460 5.10 11.84 -3.53
CA ASP A 460 4.20 11.18 -4.49
C ASP A 460 4.83 10.97 -5.87
N GLY A 461 5.10 12.05 -6.60
CA GLY A 461 5.73 12.04 -7.92
C GLY A 461 7.21 11.69 -7.95
N GLY A 462 7.86 11.55 -6.79
CA GLY A 462 9.23 11.07 -6.67
C GLY A 462 10.32 12.07 -7.03
N ALA A 463 10.03 13.37 -7.16
CA ALA A 463 11.06 14.36 -7.50
C ALA A 463 12.12 14.52 -6.41
N GLY A 464 11.74 14.30 -5.14
CA GLY A 464 12.59 14.48 -3.97
C GLY A 464 13.08 15.91 -3.76
N PRO A 465 14.08 16.13 -2.88
CA PRO A 465 14.63 17.43 -2.64
C PRO A 465 15.20 18.07 -3.90
N GLY A 466 14.73 19.26 -4.21
CA GLY A 466 15.39 20.17 -5.13
C GLY A 466 16.48 20.95 -4.41
N GLU A 467 17.24 21.73 -5.18
CA GLU A 467 18.28 22.61 -4.65
C GLU A 467 17.70 23.58 -3.61
N GLU A 468 16.49 24.07 -3.81
CA GLU A 468 15.80 25.02 -2.94
C GLU A 468 15.64 24.49 -1.51
N HIS A 469 15.29 23.22 -1.32
CA HIS A 469 15.16 22.61 0.01
C HIS A 469 16.49 22.61 0.76
N ILE A 470 17.56 22.20 0.07
CA ILE A 470 18.90 22.09 0.65
C ILE A 470 19.44 23.48 1.01
N GLU A 471 19.24 24.45 0.11
CA GLU A 471 19.67 25.84 0.29
C GLU A 471 18.95 26.53 1.45
N ARG A 472 17.63 26.27 1.61
CA ARG A 472 16.84 26.75 2.75
C ARG A 472 17.36 26.18 4.07
N LEU A 473 17.44 24.82 4.18
CA LEU A 473 17.93 24.16 5.40
C LEU A 473 19.33 24.61 5.79
N THR A 474 20.24 24.75 4.82
CA THR A 474 21.60 25.21 5.06
C THR A 474 21.61 26.60 5.74
N ARG A 475 20.67 27.48 5.38
CA ARG A 475 20.56 28.84 5.92
C ARG A 475 19.89 28.91 7.29
N ILE A 476 18.86 28.08 7.51
CA ILE A 476 18.09 28.08 8.76
C ILE A 476 18.63 27.13 9.82
N ARG A 477 19.72 26.43 9.54
CA ARG A 477 20.25 25.34 10.35
C ARG A 477 20.44 25.70 11.83
N ASN A 478 20.88 26.90 12.11
CA ASN A 478 21.20 27.35 13.45
C ASN A 478 20.99 28.86 13.59
N ILE A 479 19.75 29.30 13.46
CA ILE A 479 19.39 30.71 13.59
C ILE A 479 18.77 30.96 14.97
N ASP A 480 19.17 32.00 15.65
CA ASP A 480 18.56 32.47 16.91
C ASP A 480 17.05 32.69 16.73
N GLY A 481 16.24 32.03 17.57
CA GLY A 481 14.77 32.08 17.53
C GLY A 481 14.11 30.93 16.73
N LEU A 482 14.88 30.02 16.13
CA LEU A 482 14.39 28.79 15.49
C LEU A 482 15.01 27.57 16.16
N PRO A 483 14.33 26.42 16.20
CA PRO A 483 14.92 25.15 16.60
C PRO A 483 16.14 24.80 15.74
N HIS A 484 17.13 24.16 16.35
CA HIS A 484 18.30 23.69 15.62
C HIS A 484 17.90 22.51 14.70
N VAL A 485 18.30 22.56 13.43
CA VAL A 485 18.07 21.48 12.47
C VAL A 485 19.37 20.95 11.89
N ASP A 486 19.54 19.63 11.86
CA ASP A 486 20.69 18.96 11.26
C ASP A 486 20.27 18.03 10.13
N PHE A 487 21.05 18.01 9.02
CA PHE A 487 20.93 16.95 8.03
C PHE A 487 21.26 15.61 8.68
N SER A 488 20.34 14.67 8.63
CA SER A 488 20.47 13.42 9.37
C SER A 488 19.83 12.24 8.66
N ARG A 489 19.93 11.07 9.29
CA ARG A 489 19.31 9.82 8.86
C ARG A 489 18.26 9.37 9.86
N VAL A 490 17.29 8.60 9.38
CA VAL A 490 16.22 8.03 10.19
C VAL A 490 16.76 7.03 11.23
N ASP A 491 17.77 6.21 10.86
CA ASP A 491 18.40 5.27 11.79
C ASP A 491 19.05 5.98 12.99
N LYS A 492 19.61 7.16 12.77
CA LYS A 492 20.18 8.00 13.82
C LYS A 492 19.11 8.56 14.75
N PHE A 493 18.00 9.03 14.17
CA PHE A 493 16.87 9.50 14.96
C PHE A 493 16.38 8.41 15.91
N PHE A 494 16.10 7.21 15.42
CA PHE A 494 15.64 6.12 16.28
C PHE A 494 16.67 5.71 17.33
N THR A 495 17.97 5.80 17.03
CA THR A 495 19.02 5.55 18.03
C THR A 495 18.94 6.55 19.18
N HIS A 496 18.66 7.84 18.91
CA HIS A 496 18.47 8.85 19.96
C HIS A 496 17.13 8.66 20.69
N ALA A 497 16.05 8.45 19.95
CA ALA A 497 14.70 8.32 20.51
C ALA A 497 14.54 7.09 21.42
N ASP A 498 15.24 6.01 21.10
CA ASP A 498 15.19 4.76 21.88
C ASP A 498 15.71 4.89 23.32
N ALA A 499 16.60 5.86 23.57
CA ALA A 499 17.09 6.16 24.90
C ALA A 499 15.98 6.66 25.86
N PHE A 500 14.88 7.14 25.31
CA PHE A 500 13.73 7.66 26.07
C PHE A 500 12.53 6.69 26.08
N ARG A 501 12.67 5.50 25.48
CA ARG A 501 11.60 4.53 25.24
C ARG A 501 10.70 4.30 26.45
N GLU A 502 11.30 4.05 27.61
CA GLU A 502 10.55 3.66 28.83
C GLU A 502 9.70 4.81 29.39
N SER A 503 9.99 6.06 29.03
CA SER A 503 9.25 7.26 29.48
C SER A 503 8.11 7.65 28.53
N LEU A 504 8.05 7.02 27.35
CA LEU A 504 7.07 7.35 26.32
C LEU A 504 5.70 6.69 26.60
N PRO A 505 4.59 7.32 26.16
CA PRO A 505 3.27 6.75 26.32
C PRO A 505 3.13 5.44 25.54
N ILE A 506 2.25 4.55 26.03
CA ILE A 506 1.87 3.31 25.34
C ILE A 506 0.52 3.51 24.67
N ILE A 507 0.43 3.15 23.39
CA ILE A 507 -0.82 3.08 22.62
C ILE A 507 -0.99 1.63 22.19
N SER A 508 -2.12 1.01 22.56
CA SER A 508 -2.38 -0.40 22.30
C SER A 508 -3.45 -0.61 21.23
N GLY A 509 -3.34 -1.70 20.48
CA GLY A 509 -4.32 -2.12 19.48
C GLY A 509 -4.08 -1.57 18.09
N GLU A 510 -5.15 -1.47 17.27
CA GLU A 510 -5.06 -0.95 15.90
C GLU A 510 -4.91 0.57 15.89
N LEU A 511 -4.12 1.07 14.96
CA LEU A 511 -4.06 2.49 14.66
C LEU A 511 -4.93 2.72 13.41
N TYR A 512 -6.22 2.90 13.66
CA TYR A 512 -7.22 3.06 12.62
C TYR A 512 -7.09 4.44 11.95
N PHE A 513 -7.04 4.44 10.62
CA PHE A 513 -7.04 5.67 9.84
C PHE A 513 -8.47 6.04 9.46
N GLU A 514 -8.96 7.17 9.93
CA GLU A 514 -10.35 7.60 9.81
C GLU A 514 -10.73 8.09 8.41
N ALA A 515 -9.75 8.47 7.60
CA ALA A 515 -9.91 8.75 6.18
C ALA A 515 -9.70 7.47 5.35
N HIS A 516 -9.99 7.53 4.05
CA HIS A 516 -9.72 6.48 3.06
C HIS A 516 -10.45 5.15 3.33
N GLN A 517 -11.61 5.20 4.00
CA GLN A 517 -12.41 4.00 4.29
C GLN A 517 -12.97 3.34 3.01
N GLY A 518 -13.14 4.09 1.92
CA GLY A 518 -13.54 3.56 0.63
C GLY A 518 -12.52 2.59 0.03
N CYS A 519 -11.26 2.71 0.42
CA CYS A 519 -10.18 1.82 -0.01
C CYS A 519 -10.35 0.36 0.41
N PHE A 520 -11.18 0.07 1.42
CA PHE A 520 -11.47 -1.31 1.80
C PHE A 520 -12.34 -2.05 0.77
N THR A 521 -12.99 -1.33 -0.13
CA THR A 521 -13.91 -1.91 -1.13
C THR A 521 -13.65 -1.53 -2.57
N SER A 522 -13.02 -0.39 -2.84
CA SER A 522 -12.75 0.10 -4.21
C SER A 522 -11.96 -0.92 -5.04
N GLU A 523 -12.29 -1.06 -6.34
CA GLU A 523 -11.63 -1.99 -7.27
C GLU A 523 -11.63 -3.44 -6.74
N SER A 524 -12.82 -3.97 -6.48
CA SER A 524 -13.02 -5.27 -5.83
C SER A 524 -12.39 -6.45 -6.59
N ALA A 525 -12.21 -6.34 -7.91
CA ALA A 525 -11.54 -7.34 -8.73
C ALA A 525 -10.05 -7.48 -8.34
N THR A 526 -9.34 -6.37 -8.14
CA THR A 526 -7.93 -6.37 -7.70
C THR A 526 -7.77 -7.06 -6.35
N LYS A 527 -8.68 -6.78 -5.40
CA LYS A 527 -8.71 -7.42 -4.08
C LYS A 527 -8.97 -8.92 -4.17
N ALA A 528 -9.87 -9.32 -5.08
CA ALA A 528 -10.18 -10.72 -5.31
C ALA A 528 -8.97 -11.48 -5.88
N HIS A 529 -8.27 -10.92 -6.86
CA HIS A 529 -7.05 -11.50 -7.43
C HIS A 529 -5.93 -11.60 -6.38
N ASN A 530 -5.76 -10.58 -5.52
CA ASN A 530 -4.79 -10.65 -4.42
C ASN A 530 -5.07 -11.85 -3.50
N ARG A 531 -6.32 -12.02 -3.03
CA ARG A 531 -6.71 -13.16 -2.19
C ARG A 531 -6.51 -14.51 -2.87
N ILE A 532 -6.85 -14.59 -4.16
CA ILE A 532 -6.63 -15.81 -4.94
C ILE A 532 -5.14 -16.14 -5.03
N MET A 533 -4.31 -15.14 -5.27
CA MET A 533 -2.85 -15.35 -5.34
C MET A 533 -2.23 -15.73 -4.00
N GLU A 534 -2.63 -15.09 -2.90
CA GLU A 534 -2.19 -15.49 -1.55
C GLU A 534 -2.49 -16.96 -1.28
N ASN A 535 -3.72 -17.40 -1.56
CA ASN A 535 -4.13 -18.81 -1.40
C ASN A 535 -3.36 -19.76 -2.33
N LYS A 536 -3.16 -19.39 -3.61
CA LYS A 536 -2.42 -20.22 -4.57
C LYS A 536 -0.94 -20.35 -4.22
N LEU A 537 -0.32 -19.30 -3.72
CA LEU A 537 1.08 -19.34 -3.25
C LEU A 537 1.23 -20.24 -2.03
N HIS A 538 0.31 -20.13 -1.06
CA HIS A 538 0.23 -21.03 0.07
C HIS A 538 0.13 -22.51 -0.39
N ASP A 539 -0.80 -22.82 -1.30
CA ASP A 539 -0.96 -24.18 -1.83
C ASP A 539 0.28 -24.67 -2.59
N ALA A 540 0.89 -23.79 -3.41
CA ALA A 540 2.11 -24.13 -4.15
C ALA A 540 3.27 -24.46 -3.20
N GLU A 541 3.48 -23.65 -2.14
CA GLU A 541 4.52 -23.92 -1.14
C GLU A 541 4.30 -25.25 -0.42
N PHE A 542 3.04 -25.54 -0.04
CA PHE A 542 2.70 -26.82 0.57
C PHE A 542 3.01 -28.00 -0.35
N PHE A 543 2.53 -28.01 -1.60
CA PHE A 543 2.77 -29.12 -2.52
C PHE A 543 4.24 -29.28 -2.88
N ILE A 544 4.98 -28.20 -3.13
CA ILE A 544 6.43 -28.23 -3.36
C ILE A 544 7.14 -28.86 -2.15
N THR A 545 6.73 -28.51 -0.95
CA THR A 545 7.37 -28.98 0.28
C THR A 545 7.20 -30.47 0.51
N ILE A 546 5.96 -31.00 0.38
CA ILE A 546 5.69 -32.42 0.61
C ILE A 546 6.24 -33.32 -0.50
N THR A 547 6.46 -32.78 -1.70
CA THR A 547 7.06 -33.52 -2.82
C THR A 547 8.57 -33.32 -2.92
N ASN A 548 9.13 -32.39 -2.13
CA ASN A 548 10.55 -31.97 -2.18
C ASN A 548 11.04 -31.67 -3.61
N ASN A 549 10.18 -31.05 -4.42
CA ASN A 549 10.42 -30.82 -5.85
C ASN A 549 10.87 -29.38 -6.15
N MET A 550 11.87 -28.86 -5.41
CA MET A 550 12.38 -27.50 -5.60
C MET A 550 13.72 -27.53 -6.35
N THR A 551 13.69 -27.29 -7.65
CA THR A 551 14.90 -27.03 -8.43
C THR A 551 15.36 -25.56 -8.27
N SER A 552 16.61 -25.28 -8.63
CA SER A 552 17.13 -23.89 -8.61
C SER A 552 16.38 -22.97 -9.59
N ILE A 553 15.93 -23.49 -10.71
CA ILE A 553 15.14 -22.77 -11.72
C ILE A 553 13.77 -22.43 -11.14
N LEU A 554 13.07 -23.43 -10.56
CA LEU A 554 11.78 -23.23 -9.94
C LEU A 554 11.84 -22.23 -8.78
N ARG A 555 12.89 -22.31 -7.94
CA ARG A 555 13.11 -21.35 -6.84
C ARG A 555 13.21 -19.91 -7.36
N SER A 556 13.97 -19.69 -8.45
CA SER A 556 14.09 -18.37 -9.06
C SER A 556 12.76 -17.87 -9.66
N GLU A 557 12.02 -18.75 -10.32
CA GLU A 557 10.71 -18.41 -10.89
C GLU A 557 9.69 -18.07 -9.78
N PHE A 558 9.69 -18.83 -8.72
CA PHE A 558 8.80 -18.64 -7.57
C PHE A 558 9.11 -17.35 -6.81
N ASP A 559 10.39 -17.01 -6.65
CA ASP A 559 10.85 -15.75 -6.08
C ASP A 559 10.38 -14.53 -6.91
N GLU A 560 10.42 -14.62 -8.24
CA GLU A 560 9.90 -13.57 -9.12
C GLU A 560 8.36 -13.47 -9.08
N ILE A 561 7.63 -14.57 -8.91
CA ILE A 561 6.18 -14.55 -8.72
C ILE A 561 5.83 -13.81 -7.41
N TRP A 562 6.50 -14.13 -6.30
CA TRP A 562 6.33 -13.43 -5.03
C TRP A 562 6.60 -11.92 -5.17
N LYS A 563 7.74 -11.52 -5.74
CA LYS A 563 8.10 -10.11 -5.91
C LYS A 563 7.07 -9.35 -6.74
N ALA A 564 6.58 -9.97 -7.83
CA ALA A 564 5.56 -9.35 -8.67
C ALA A 564 4.25 -9.16 -7.89
N MET A 565 3.76 -10.18 -7.17
CA MET A 565 2.58 -10.08 -6.34
C MET A 565 2.73 -9.03 -5.23
N LEU A 566 3.87 -9.05 -4.50
CA LEU A 566 4.16 -8.08 -3.45
C LEU A 566 4.17 -6.63 -3.99
N THR A 567 4.61 -6.44 -5.23
CA THR A 567 4.58 -5.13 -5.89
C THR A 567 3.13 -4.66 -6.15
N LEU A 568 2.23 -5.58 -6.53
CA LEU A 568 0.81 -5.27 -6.73
C LEU A 568 0.04 -5.02 -5.42
N GLN A 569 0.63 -5.30 -4.27
CA GLN A 569 0.10 -4.95 -2.95
C GLN A 569 0.41 -3.51 -2.51
N PHE A 570 1.04 -2.71 -3.38
CA PHE A 570 1.32 -1.30 -3.14
C PHE A 570 0.05 -0.54 -2.72
N HIS A 571 0.20 0.45 -1.81
CA HIS A 571 -0.92 1.08 -1.08
C HIS A 571 -1.90 1.91 -1.93
N ASP A 572 -1.62 2.16 -3.20
CA ASP A 572 -2.59 2.72 -4.16
C ASP A 572 -3.14 1.66 -5.13
N ILE A 573 -2.38 0.60 -5.42
CA ILE A 573 -2.85 -0.46 -6.33
C ILE A 573 -3.93 -1.31 -5.67
N LEU A 574 -3.61 -1.96 -4.56
CA LEU A 574 -4.54 -2.86 -3.87
C LEU A 574 -5.77 -2.14 -3.31
N PRO A 575 -5.64 -0.96 -2.68
CA PRO A 575 -6.78 -0.17 -2.20
C PRO A 575 -7.74 0.33 -3.28
N GLY A 576 -7.29 0.55 -4.50
CA GLY A 576 -8.19 0.97 -5.58
C GLY A 576 -8.11 2.46 -5.93
N SER A 577 -6.98 3.14 -5.66
CA SER A 577 -6.82 4.59 -5.79
C SER A 577 -5.98 5.05 -6.98
N CYS A 578 -5.69 4.15 -7.92
CA CYS A 578 -4.96 4.45 -9.16
C CYS A 578 -5.88 4.82 -10.34
N ILE A 579 -5.26 5.31 -11.43
CA ILE A 579 -5.92 5.52 -12.72
C ILE A 579 -6.33 4.19 -13.39
N SER A 580 -7.30 4.23 -14.27
CA SER A 580 -7.86 3.05 -14.96
C SER A 580 -6.82 2.17 -15.66
N ARG A 581 -5.81 2.79 -16.28
CA ARG A 581 -4.73 2.06 -16.95
C ARG A 581 -3.98 1.12 -16.01
N VAL A 582 -3.77 1.52 -14.76
CA VAL A 582 -3.08 0.68 -13.76
C VAL A 582 -3.87 -0.60 -13.52
N TYR A 583 -5.19 -0.52 -13.37
CA TYR A 583 -6.03 -1.71 -13.13
C TYR A 583 -6.07 -2.67 -14.31
N HIS A 584 -6.10 -2.15 -15.53
CA HIS A 584 -5.98 -3.01 -16.73
C HIS A 584 -4.62 -3.74 -16.80
N GLU A 585 -3.52 -3.07 -16.42
CA GLU A 585 -2.19 -3.68 -16.37
C GLU A 585 -2.08 -4.68 -15.22
N THR A 586 -2.64 -4.34 -14.05
CA THR A 586 -2.65 -5.17 -12.84
C THR A 586 -3.46 -6.46 -13.04
N GLU A 587 -4.64 -6.39 -13.63
CA GLU A 587 -5.46 -7.57 -13.94
C GLU A 587 -4.70 -8.56 -14.85
N LYS A 588 -4.09 -8.05 -15.91
CA LYS A 588 -3.27 -8.87 -16.82
C LYS A 588 -2.10 -9.55 -16.08
N GLU A 589 -1.44 -8.84 -15.20
CA GLU A 589 -0.32 -9.41 -14.44
C GLU A 589 -0.82 -10.46 -13.44
N TYR A 590 -1.92 -10.21 -12.70
CA TYR A 590 -2.51 -11.23 -11.83
C TYR A 590 -2.89 -12.50 -12.57
N LEU A 591 -3.59 -12.41 -13.70
CA LEU A 591 -3.96 -13.57 -14.51
C LEU A 591 -2.75 -14.39 -14.98
N LYS A 592 -1.65 -13.71 -15.32
CA LYS A 592 -0.38 -14.35 -15.68
C LYS A 592 0.26 -15.05 -14.47
N LEU A 593 0.27 -14.39 -13.30
CA LEU A 593 0.82 -14.96 -12.06
C LEU A 593 -0.01 -16.17 -11.60
N GLU A 594 -1.35 -16.07 -11.65
CA GLU A 594 -2.25 -17.16 -11.33
C GLU A 594 -2.00 -18.40 -12.23
N ALA A 595 -1.88 -18.19 -13.54
CA ALA A 595 -1.62 -19.28 -14.48
C ALA A 595 -0.26 -19.97 -14.23
N LYS A 596 0.78 -19.20 -13.92
CA LYS A 596 2.10 -19.74 -13.57
C LYS A 596 2.06 -20.55 -12.28
N THR A 597 1.44 -19.99 -11.23
CA THR A 597 1.32 -20.66 -9.94
C THR A 597 0.48 -21.93 -10.03
N GLU A 598 -0.63 -21.91 -10.79
CA GLU A 598 -1.45 -23.09 -11.06
C GLU A 598 -0.67 -24.20 -11.73
N LYS A 599 0.20 -23.85 -12.69
CA LYS A 599 1.08 -24.83 -13.32
C LYS A 599 2.04 -25.47 -12.31
N ILE A 600 2.64 -24.65 -11.42
CA ILE A 600 3.53 -25.16 -10.36
C ILE A 600 2.78 -26.13 -9.44
N ILE A 601 1.56 -25.77 -9.02
CA ILE A 601 0.69 -26.63 -8.21
C ILE A 601 0.42 -27.95 -8.94
N SER A 602 -0.02 -27.90 -10.20
CA SER A 602 -0.33 -29.07 -11.02
C SER A 602 0.88 -29.99 -11.21
N ASP A 603 2.06 -29.43 -11.47
CA ASP A 603 3.29 -30.20 -11.65
C ASP A 603 3.70 -30.91 -10.32
N ALA A 604 3.60 -30.23 -9.18
CA ALA A 604 3.86 -30.83 -7.87
C ALA A 604 2.83 -31.89 -7.50
N GLN A 605 1.53 -31.62 -7.73
CA GLN A 605 0.47 -32.62 -7.55
C GLN A 605 0.69 -33.86 -8.41
N SER A 606 1.09 -33.70 -9.67
CA SER A 606 1.35 -34.83 -10.58
C SER A 606 2.41 -35.79 -10.04
N THR A 607 3.45 -35.25 -9.39
CA THR A 607 4.46 -36.06 -8.68
C THR A 607 3.81 -36.88 -7.56
N LEU A 608 2.97 -36.21 -6.73
CA LEU A 608 2.31 -36.86 -5.58
C LEU A 608 1.28 -37.93 -6.05
N LEU A 609 0.50 -37.61 -7.09
CA LEU A 609 -0.51 -38.51 -7.65
C LEU A 609 0.09 -39.82 -8.13
N SER A 610 1.32 -39.83 -8.64
CA SER A 610 1.97 -41.04 -9.17
C SER A 610 2.38 -42.06 -8.12
N ILE A 611 2.43 -41.67 -6.85
CA ILE A 611 2.87 -42.52 -5.73
C ILE A 611 1.76 -42.86 -4.73
N ILE A 612 0.53 -42.33 -4.89
CA ILE A 612 -0.63 -42.67 -4.06
C ILE A 612 -1.26 -43.96 -4.59
N ASP A 613 -1.47 -44.97 -3.72
CA ASP A 613 -2.13 -46.22 -4.11
C ASP A 613 -3.63 -46.00 -4.33
N THR A 614 -4.05 -46.17 -5.60
CA THR A 614 -5.44 -46.09 -6.05
C THR A 614 -5.98 -47.41 -6.59
N SER A 615 -5.19 -48.49 -6.50
CA SER A 615 -5.48 -49.80 -7.13
C SER A 615 -6.78 -50.45 -6.67
N SER A 616 -7.24 -50.17 -5.45
CA SER A 616 -8.50 -50.74 -4.90
C SER A 616 -9.76 -49.96 -5.31
N TYR A 617 -9.64 -48.85 -6.05
CA TYR A 617 -10.76 -48.01 -6.48
C TYR A 617 -11.09 -48.24 -7.94
N LYS A 618 -12.37 -48.05 -8.34
CA LYS A 618 -12.84 -48.25 -9.71
C LYS A 618 -12.74 -47.00 -10.59
N ASP A 619 -13.07 -45.86 -10.02
CA ASP A 619 -13.02 -44.53 -10.64
C ASP A 619 -12.43 -43.55 -9.63
N PRO A 620 -11.12 -43.71 -9.31
CA PRO A 620 -10.51 -42.95 -8.20
C PRO A 620 -10.39 -41.46 -8.48
N HIS A 621 -10.80 -40.67 -7.50
CA HIS A 621 -10.57 -39.24 -7.43
C HIS A 621 -9.82 -38.94 -6.15
N ILE A 622 -8.77 -38.12 -6.24
CA ILE A 622 -7.99 -37.71 -5.08
C ILE A 622 -8.43 -36.32 -4.69
N LEU A 623 -8.78 -36.18 -3.41
CA LEU A 623 -9.17 -34.92 -2.80
C LEU A 623 -8.03 -34.41 -1.95
N PHE A 624 -7.57 -33.18 -2.20
CA PHE A 624 -6.56 -32.50 -1.39
C PHE A 624 -7.18 -31.46 -0.48
N ASN A 625 -6.72 -31.43 0.77
CA ASN A 625 -7.01 -30.44 1.78
C ASN A 625 -5.71 -29.73 2.17
N THR A 626 -5.61 -28.46 1.88
CA THR A 626 -4.43 -27.61 2.18
C THR A 626 -4.64 -26.74 3.42
N THR A 627 -5.53 -27.14 4.34
CA THR A 627 -5.80 -26.42 5.59
C THR A 627 -5.53 -27.28 6.81
N CYS A 628 -5.32 -26.66 7.98
CA CYS A 628 -5.09 -27.34 9.26
C CYS A 628 -6.35 -28.02 9.84
N PHE A 629 -7.53 -27.85 9.22
CA PHE A 629 -8.79 -28.43 9.68
C PHE A 629 -9.12 -29.70 8.91
N ALA A 630 -9.58 -30.74 9.61
CA ALA A 630 -10.18 -31.89 8.95
C ALA A 630 -11.51 -31.49 8.28
N ARG A 631 -11.72 -31.93 7.05
CA ARG A 631 -12.87 -31.56 6.24
C ARG A 631 -13.87 -32.72 6.18
N ASN A 632 -15.15 -32.42 6.17
CA ASN A 632 -16.21 -33.39 5.99
C ASN A 632 -17.37 -32.73 5.22
N GLU A 633 -17.26 -32.72 3.89
CA GLU A 633 -18.07 -31.87 3.01
C GLU A 633 -18.77 -32.67 1.92
N TRP A 634 -19.88 -32.13 1.45
CA TRP A 634 -20.54 -32.61 0.25
C TRP A 634 -19.83 -32.06 -0.98
N ILE A 635 -19.38 -32.97 -1.83
CA ILE A 635 -18.74 -32.66 -3.11
C ILE A 635 -19.55 -33.26 -4.26
N ASN A 636 -19.46 -32.61 -5.42
CA ASN A 636 -20.08 -33.09 -6.66
C ASN A 636 -18.99 -33.50 -7.65
N ILE A 637 -19.00 -34.74 -8.05
CA ILE A 637 -18.10 -35.25 -9.09
C ILE A 637 -18.99 -35.93 -10.16
N ASN A 638 -18.96 -35.41 -11.38
CA ASN A 638 -19.70 -35.92 -12.52
C ASN A 638 -21.21 -36.14 -12.19
N ASN A 639 -21.85 -35.16 -11.55
CA ASN A 639 -23.25 -35.22 -11.06
C ASN A 639 -23.52 -36.24 -9.94
N ASN A 640 -22.48 -36.86 -9.38
CA ASN A 640 -22.60 -37.71 -8.20
C ASN A 640 -22.27 -36.89 -6.94
N TRP A 641 -23.23 -36.84 -6.01
CA TRP A 641 -23.04 -36.18 -4.73
C TRP A 641 -22.61 -37.19 -3.66
N LEU A 642 -21.48 -36.92 -3.02
CA LEU A 642 -20.96 -37.70 -1.92
C LEU A 642 -20.46 -36.84 -0.80
N LYS A 643 -20.44 -37.38 0.42
CA LYS A 643 -19.86 -36.72 1.59
C LYS A 643 -18.46 -37.27 1.80
N ALA A 644 -17.46 -36.44 1.61
CA ALA A 644 -16.06 -36.83 1.68
C ALA A 644 -15.42 -36.30 2.97
N ARG A 645 -14.59 -37.15 3.59
CA ARG A 645 -13.73 -36.77 4.71
C ARG A 645 -12.28 -36.71 4.25
N VAL A 646 -11.63 -35.59 4.50
CA VAL A 646 -10.19 -35.36 4.22
C VAL A 646 -9.55 -34.77 5.46
N ASN A 647 -8.46 -35.37 5.93
CA ASN A 647 -7.74 -34.89 7.10
C ASN A 647 -6.99 -33.56 6.79
N SER A 648 -6.54 -32.89 7.85
CA SER A 648 -5.73 -31.66 7.77
C SER A 648 -4.48 -31.86 6.93
N TYR A 649 -4.10 -30.86 6.13
CA TYR A 649 -2.92 -30.90 5.27
C TYR A 649 -2.67 -32.26 4.66
N GLY A 650 -3.66 -32.79 3.94
CA GLY A 650 -3.64 -34.17 3.50
C GLY A 650 -4.49 -34.45 2.27
N TYR A 651 -4.71 -35.73 2.01
CA TYR A 651 -5.53 -36.19 0.92
C TYR A 651 -6.35 -37.43 1.30
N ALA A 652 -7.37 -37.69 0.48
CA ALA A 652 -8.15 -38.94 0.49
C ALA A 652 -8.52 -39.37 -0.92
N VAL A 653 -8.41 -40.68 -1.21
CA VAL A 653 -8.90 -41.30 -2.44
C VAL A 653 -10.35 -41.73 -2.27
N ILE A 654 -11.19 -41.40 -3.21
CA ILE A 654 -12.61 -41.74 -3.19
C ILE A 654 -13.08 -42.25 -4.56
N ASP A 655 -14.13 -43.09 -4.55
CA ASP A 655 -14.96 -43.39 -5.73
C ASP A 655 -16.24 -42.54 -5.69
N PRO A 656 -16.66 -41.87 -6.78
CA PRO A 656 -17.91 -41.13 -6.83
C PRO A 656 -19.12 -42.09 -6.72
N LYS A 657 -19.78 -42.09 -5.57
CA LYS A 657 -21.02 -42.81 -5.32
C LYS A 657 -22.06 -41.92 -4.73
N ASN A 658 -23.22 -41.82 -5.36
CA ASN A 658 -24.31 -41.03 -4.82
C ASN A 658 -24.74 -41.51 -3.42
N LYS A 659 -24.82 -40.55 -2.48
CA LYS A 659 -25.47 -40.77 -1.20
C LYS A 659 -26.92 -40.29 -1.24
N ILE A 660 -27.77 -40.99 -0.48
CA ILE A 660 -29.17 -40.57 -0.28
C ILE A 660 -29.18 -39.26 0.52
N VAL A 661 -29.94 -38.31 0.01
CA VAL A 661 -30.15 -37.00 0.61
C VAL A 661 -31.56 -36.91 1.19
N ASN A 662 -31.69 -36.47 2.46
CA ASN A 662 -32.97 -36.34 3.12
C ASN A 662 -33.02 -34.98 3.88
N GLY A 663 -34.25 -34.53 4.24
CA GLY A 663 -34.45 -33.40 5.14
C GLY A 663 -34.36 -32.03 4.49
N LEU A 664 -34.32 -31.93 3.15
CA LEU A 664 -34.38 -30.68 2.41
C LEU A 664 -35.81 -30.32 2.03
N LYS A 665 -36.19 -29.05 2.15
CA LYS A 665 -37.45 -28.50 1.67
C LYS A 665 -37.22 -27.26 0.84
N ALA A 666 -38.07 -27.08 -0.17
CA ALA A 666 -38.10 -25.90 -1.01
C ALA A 666 -39.53 -25.51 -1.32
N GLU A 667 -39.93 -24.34 -0.89
CA GLU A 667 -41.26 -23.77 -1.10
C GLU A 667 -41.11 -22.42 -1.83
N SER A 668 -42.18 -21.81 -2.25
CA SER A 668 -42.14 -20.58 -3.04
C SER A 668 -41.34 -19.45 -2.38
N ARG A 669 -41.36 -19.35 -1.06
CA ARG A 669 -40.68 -18.30 -0.28
C ARG A 669 -39.82 -18.85 0.86
N SER A 670 -39.62 -20.14 0.96
CA SER A 670 -38.82 -20.74 2.00
C SER A 670 -37.94 -21.88 1.51
N ILE A 671 -36.77 -22.02 2.13
CA ILE A 671 -35.90 -23.18 2.01
C ILE A 671 -35.47 -23.67 3.38
N GLU A 672 -35.29 -24.99 3.52
CA GLU A 672 -34.98 -25.59 4.80
C GLU A 672 -34.06 -26.79 4.63
N ASN A 673 -33.10 -26.94 5.53
CA ASN A 673 -32.31 -28.16 5.71
C ASN A 673 -32.49 -28.75 7.13
N ASN A 674 -31.65 -29.67 7.55
CA ASN A 674 -31.73 -30.28 8.86
C ASN A 674 -31.57 -29.28 10.03
N TYR A 675 -30.87 -28.18 9.82
CA TYR A 675 -30.47 -27.22 10.86
C TYR A 675 -31.13 -25.84 10.74
N ILE A 676 -31.26 -25.33 9.51
CA ILE A 676 -31.67 -23.96 9.24
C ILE A 676 -32.97 -23.93 8.44
N LYS A 677 -33.85 -23.00 8.76
CA LYS A 677 -34.96 -22.58 7.92
C LYS A 677 -34.84 -21.11 7.58
N LEU A 678 -34.97 -20.79 6.29
CA LEU A 678 -35.03 -19.40 5.79
C LEU A 678 -36.45 -19.12 5.26
N LEU A 679 -36.97 -17.92 5.57
CA LEU A 679 -38.21 -17.40 5.02
C LEU A 679 -37.95 -16.02 4.40
N PHE A 680 -38.48 -15.77 3.20
CA PHE A 680 -38.35 -14.51 2.47
C PHE A 680 -39.69 -13.78 2.35
N SER A 681 -39.65 -12.45 2.32
CA SER A 681 -40.78 -11.59 2.01
C SER A 681 -41.16 -11.72 0.52
N GLU A 682 -42.28 -11.11 0.11
CA GLU A 682 -42.64 -11.01 -1.31
C GLU A 682 -41.65 -10.15 -2.11
N ASN A 683 -40.94 -9.26 -1.44
CA ASN A 683 -39.94 -8.37 -2.00
C ASN A 683 -38.53 -9.01 -2.04
N GLY A 684 -38.37 -10.23 -1.52
CA GLY A 684 -37.10 -10.96 -1.49
C GLY A 684 -36.23 -10.67 -0.27
N ASP A 685 -36.70 -9.92 0.73
CA ASP A 685 -35.97 -9.72 1.97
C ASP A 685 -35.99 -10.99 2.81
N LEU A 686 -34.86 -11.33 3.44
CA LEU A 686 -34.83 -12.42 4.41
C LEU A 686 -35.48 -11.93 5.71
N ILE A 687 -36.67 -12.48 6.03
CA ILE A 687 -37.51 -12.09 7.18
C ILE A 687 -37.45 -13.11 8.31
N SER A 688 -36.84 -14.29 8.10
CA SER A 688 -36.59 -15.26 9.16
C SER A 688 -35.35 -16.08 8.83
N LEU A 689 -34.43 -16.13 9.78
CA LEU A 689 -33.33 -17.07 9.85
C LEU A 689 -33.46 -17.83 11.17
N TYR A 690 -34.02 -19.04 11.09
CA TYR A 690 -34.31 -19.87 12.27
C TYR A 690 -33.37 -21.07 12.36
N ASP A 691 -32.61 -21.14 13.46
CA ASP A 691 -31.74 -22.28 13.76
C ASP A 691 -32.49 -23.30 14.63
N LYS A 692 -32.83 -24.44 14.03
CA LYS A 692 -33.58 -25.52 14.65
C LYS A 692 -32.79 -26.24 15.74
N ARG A 693 -31.44 -26.17 15.70
CA ARG A 693 -30.59 -26.84 16.69
C ARG A 693 -30.77 -26.25 18.09
N TYR A 694 -30.95 -24.91 18.14
CA TYR A 694 -31.03 -24.15 19.38
C TYR A 694 -32.37 -23.46 19.58
N GLY A 695 -33.32 -23.59 18.64
CA GLY A 695 -34.63 -22.94 18.70
C GLY A 695 -34.54 -21.42 18.64
N LYS A 696 -33.51 -20.87 17.97
CA LYS A 696 -33.20 -19.44 17.94
C LYS A 696 -33.59 -18.81 16.61
N GLU A 697 -34.26 -17.68 16.68
CA GLU A 697 -34.52 -16.78 15.55
C GLU A 697 -33.47 -15.67 15.52
N TYR A 698 -32.68 -15.62 14.48
CA TYR A 698 -31.61 -14.61 14.31
C TYR A 698 -32.10 -13.39 13.56
N ILE A 699 -32.97 -13.58 12.56
CA ILE A 699 -33.59 -12.51 11.77
C ILE A 699 -35.08 -12.66 11.90
N THR A 700 -35.79 -11.58 12.18
CA THR A 700 -37.26 -11.56 12.38
C THR A 700 -37.91 -10.64 11.35
N GLU A 701 -39.22 -10.71 11.18
CA GLU A 701 -39.97 -9.89 10.24
C GLU A 701 -39.77 -8.39 10.47
N ASN A 702 -39.57 -7.97 11.72
CA ASN A 702 -39.30 -6.57 12.09
C ASN A 702 -37.84 -6.18 11.92
N MET A 703 -36.94 -7.14 11.70
CA MET A 703 -35.49 -6.96 11.52
C MET A 703 -35.05 -7.73 10.26
N HIS A 704 -35.52 -7.33 9.11
CA HIS A 704 -35.29 -8.04 7.85
C HIS A 704 -34.03 -7.55 7.12
N SER A 705 -33.47 -8.41 6.26
CA SER A 705 -32.35 -8.02 5.42
C SER A 705 -32.77 -7.03 4.34
N GLU A 706 -31.84 -6.22 3.88
CA GLU A 706 -32.05 -5.36 2.71
C GLU A 706 -30.79 -5.30 1.82
N ILE A 707 -30.98 -5.11 0.51
CA ILE A 707 -29.95 -4.69 -0.41
C ILE A 707 -30.20 -3.23 -0.74
N ARG A 708 -29.25 -2.36 -0.46
CA ARG A 708 -29.42 -0.92 -0.61
C ARG A 708 -28.32 -0.34 -1.50
N ALA A 709 -28.73 0.44 -2.48
CA ALA A 709 -27.89 1.26 -3.31
C ALA A 709 -27.87 2.70 -2.75
N TYR A 710 -26.71 3.18 -2.36
CA TYR A 710 -26.47 4.54 -1.91
C TYR A 710 -25.84 5.34 -3.04
N HIS A 711 -26.43 6.46 -3.42
CA HIS A 711 -25.76 7.41 -4.30
C HIS A 711 -24.67 8.14 -3.52
N GLU A 712 -23.46 8.15 -4.07
CA GLU A 712 -22.29 8.62 -3.36
C GLU A 712 -21.27 9.25 -4.31
N ASP A 713 -20.89 10.49 -4.04
CA ASP A 713 -19.83 11.21 -4.74
C ASP A 713 -19.01 12.03 -3.74
N ALA A 714 -17.80 11.59 -3.45
CA ALA A 714 -16.82 12.30 -2.63
C ALA A 714 -15.93 13.25 -3.45
N GLY A 715 -16.28 13.54 -4.69
CA GLY A 715 -15.53 14.42 -5.58
C GLY A 715 -14.14 13.87 -5.92
N PHE A 716 -13.11 14.71 -5.88
CA PHE A 716 -11.74 14.32 -6.21
C PHE A 716 -11.23 13.10 -5.42
N PHE A 717 -11.67 12.94 -4.16
CA PHE A 717 -11.26 11.86 -3.28
C PHE A 717 -12.18 10.65 -3.32
N ALA A 718 -13.07 10.54 -4.29
CA ALA A 718 -14.04 9.44 -4.35
C ALA A 718 -13.39 8.04 -4.37
N ALA A 719 -12.18 7.88 -4.91
CA ALA A 719 -11.48 6.61 -4.89
C ALA A 719 -11.06 6.18 -3.48
N TRP A 720 -10.77 7.12 -2.59
CA TRP A 720 -10.31 6.88 -1.23
C TRP A 720 -11.43 6.94 -0.19
N ASP A 721 -12.30 7.94 -0.30
CA ASP A 721 -13.24 8.32 0.74
C ASP A 721 -14.69 8.08 0.34
N PHE A 722 -15.52 7.75 1.32
CA PHE A 722 -16.95 7.93 1.21
C PHE A 722 -17.31 9.42 1.36
N ALA A 723 -18.36 9.85 0.68
CA ALA A 723 -18.97 11.16 0.94
C ALA A 723 -19.44 11.23 2.41
N SER A 724 -19.20 12.35 3.09
CA SER A 724 -19.31 12.45 4.56
C SER A 724 -20.69 12.13 5.13
N ASN A 725 -21.73 12.22 4.33
CA ASN A 725 -23.12 12.01 4.74
C ASN A 725 -23.90 11.14 3.74
N TYR A 726 -23.22 10.26 3.00
CA TYR A 726 -23.86 9.45 1.94
C TYR A 726 -25.01 8.57 2.46
N ARG A 727 -24.97 8.18 3.73
CA ARG A 727 -26.02 7.34 4.35
C ARG A 727 -27.33 8.08 4.56
N ASP A 728 -27.27 9.41 4.73
CA ASP A 728 -28.44 10.30 4.89
C ASP A 728 -28.93 10.84 3.55
N GLY A 729 -28.17 10.58 2.46
CA GLY A 729 -28.48 11.03 1.13
C GLY A 729 -29.43 10.11 0.35
N GLU A 730 -29.41 10.26 -0.95
CA GLU A 730 -30.27 9.47 -1.86
C GLU A 730 -29.88 7.99 -1.81
N SER A 731 -30.86 7.13 -1.54
CA SER A 731 -30.64 5.69 -1.52
C SER A 731 -31.91 4.92 -1.88
N TYR A 732 -31.74 3.71 -2.43
CA TYR A 732 -32.82 2.86 -2.89
C TYR A 732 -32.66 1.44 -2.33
N VAL A 733 -33.75 0.89 -1.76
CA VAL A 733 -33.83 -0.54 -1.42
C VAL A 733 -34.21 -1.31 -2.68
N LEU A 734 -33.43 -2.32 -3.02
CA LEU A 734 -33.71 -3.16 -4.18
C LEU A 734 -34.77 -4.20 -3.80
N LEU A 735 -35.79 -4.34 -4.63
CA LEU A 735 -36.85 -5.33 -4.49
C LEU A 735 -36.66 -6.46 -5.50
N ALA A 736 -36.81 -7.73 -5.08
CA ALA A 736 -36.68 -8.86 -5.97
C ALA A 736 -37.88 -8.95 -6.93
N GLU A 737 -37.61 -8.98 -8.21
CA GLU A 737 -38.63 -9.16 -9.27
C GLU A 737 -39.01 -10.63 -9.47
N LYS A 738 -38.11 -11.54 -9.11
CA LYS A 738 -38.33 -12.97 -9.29
C LYS A 738 -37.67 -13.79 -8.17
N MET A 739 -38.40 -14.75 -7.68
CA MET A 739 -37.91 -15.75 -6.72
C MET A 739 -38.12 -17.15 -7.29
N THR A 740 -37.12 -18.02 -7.16
CA THR A 740 -37.21 -19.41 -7.57
C THR A 740 -36.47 -20.32 -6.60
N THR A 741 -37.01 -21.49 -6.34
CA THR A 741 -36.39 -22.49 -5.49
C THR A 741 -36.05 -23.76 -6.26
N VAL A 742 -34.97 -24.42 -5.84
CA VAL A 742 -34.54 -25.70 -6.43
C VAL A 742 -33.86 -26.56 -5.38
N ILE A 743 -34.07 -27.89 -5.44
CA ILE A 743 -33.28 -28.87 -4.71
C ILE A 743 -32.39 -29.61 -5.74
N SER A 744 -31.09 -29.62 -5.48
CA SER A 744 -30.11 -30.32 -6.28
C SER A 744 -29.10 -31.05 -5.41
N GLY A 745 -29.19 -32.39 -5.39
CA GLY A 745 -28.41 -33.21 -4.46
C GLY A 745 -28.62 -32.78 -3.01
N PRO A 746 -27.52 -32.53 -2.24
CA PRO A 746 -27.63 -32.15 -0.83
C PRO A 746 -27.90 -30.66 -0.62
N LYS A 747 -28.28 -29.92 -1.65
CA LYS A 747 -28.47 -28.47 -1.59
C LYS A 747 -29.90 -28.05 -1.90
N THR A 748 -30.44 -27.14 -1.13
CA THR A 748 -31.65 -26.38 -1.45
C THR A 748 -31.29 -24.92 -1.62
N THR A 749 -31.76 -24.31 -2.71
CA THR A 749 -31.36 -22.95 -3.10
C THR A 749 -32.58 -22.10 -3.39
N MET A 750 -32.62 -20.90 -2.84
CA MET A 750 -33.52 -19.79 -3.20
C MET A 750 -32.71 -18.81 -4.04
N THR A 751 -33.16 -18.56 -5.26
CA THR A 751 -32.56 -17.58 -6.17
C THR A 751 -33.46 -16.37 -6.28
N LEU A 752 -32.89 -15.20 -6.00
CA LEU A 752 -33.50 -13.89 -6.08
C LEU A 752 -32.86 -13.09 -7.23
N ILE A 753 -33.71 -12.44 -8.04
CA ILE A 753 -33.26 -11.62 -9.16
C ILE A 753 -33.74 -10.19 -8.92
N TYR A 754 -32.84 -9.25 -9.07
CA TYR A 754 -33.08 -7.82 -8.93
C TYR A 754 -32.61 -7.08 -10.19
N HIS A 755 -33.28 -5.98 -10.51
CA HIS A 755 -32.79 -4.97 -11.43
C HIS A 755 -32.70 -3.61 -10.72
N TYR A 756 -31.72 -2.87 -11.11
CA TYR A 756 -31.54 -1.48 -10.69
C TYR A 756 -31.09 -0.67 -11.91
N ASN A 757 -31.99 0.13 -12.46
CA ASN A 757 -31.82 0.81 -13.75
C ASN A 757 -31.39 -0.18 -14.85
N SER A 758 -30.16 -0.06 -15.38
CA SER A 758 -29.58 -0.97 -16.37
C SER A 758 -28.83 -2.18 -15.80
N SER A 759 -28.69 -2.23 -14.49
CA SER A 759 -27.91 -3.24 -13.79
C SER A 759 -28.75 -4.46 -13.41
N TYR A 760 -28.12 -5.66 -13.46
CA TYR A 760 -28.73 -6.93 -13.11
C TYR A 760 -28.02 -7.59 -11.94
N LEU A 761 -28.76 -8.10 -10.95
CA LEU A 761 -28.23 -8.81 -9.79
C LEU A 761 -28.95 -10.13 -9.56
N ARG A 762 -28.18 -11.15 -9.19
CA ARG A 762 -28.69 -12.46 -8.80
C ARG A 762 -28.04 -12.90 -7.50
N PHE A 763 -28.85 -13.20 -6.49
CA PHE A 763 -28.46 -13.76 -5.20
C PHE A 763 -29.02 -15.16 -5.06
N ALA A 764 -28.19 -16.15 -4.80
CA ALA A 764 -28.59 -17.53 -4.63
C ALA A 764 -28.25 -18.01 -3.21
N PHE A 765 -29.24 -17.95 -2.31
CA PHE A 765 -29.16 -18.43 -0.94
C PHE A 765 -29.25 -19.94 -0.93
N THR A 766 -28.21 -20.62 -0.47
CA THR A 766 -28.06 -22.08 -0.54
C THR A 766 -27.86 -22.64 0.85
N LEU A 767 -28.69 -23.63 1.23
CA LEU A 767 -28.51 -24.46 2.39
C LEU A 767 -28.02 -25.86 1.95
N THR A 768 -26.91 -26.31 2.56
CA THR A 768 -26.40 -27.67 2.38
C THR A 768 -26.94 -28.56 3.51
N GLN A 769 -27.27 -29.80 3.24
CA GLN A 769 -28.04 -30.71 4.09
C GLN A 769 -27.62 -30.71 5.56
N ASP A 770 -26.38 -30.93 5.88
CA ASP A 770 -25.86 -31.04 7.25
C ASP A 770 -24.93 -29.86 7.60
N SER A 771 -25.25 -28.69 7.11
CA SER A 771 -24.48 -27.46 7.38
C SER A 771 -25.39 -26.37 7.95
N PRO A 772 -25.00 -25.70 9.03
CA PRO A 772 -25.73 -24.52 9.50
C PRO A 772 -25.42 -23.25 8.71
N ARG A 773 -24.45 -23.27 7.81
CA ARG A 773 -24.01 -22.12 7.01
C ARG A 773 -24.98 -21.86 5.86
N VAL A 774 -25.35 -20.60 5.69
CA VAL A 774 -26.16 -20.09 4.58
C VAL A 774 -25.21 -19.45 3.56
N ASP A 775 -24.90 -20.16 2.47
CA ASP A 775 -24.01 -19.64 1.43
C ASP A 775 -24.80 -18.79 0.43
N VAL A 776 -24.34 -17.59 0.13
CA VAL A 776 -24.97 -16.67 -0.82
C VAL A 776 -24.03 -16.45 -2.00
N GLN A 777 -24.34 -17.12 -3.13
CA GLN A 777 -23.63 -16.90 -4.38
C GLN A 777 -24.21 -15.68 -5.08
N THR A 778 -23.35 -14.71 -5.36
CA THR A 778 -23.73 -13.43 -5.93
C THR A 778 -23.15 -13.27 -7.34
N PHE A 779 -24.00 -12.84 -8.25
CA PHE A 779 -23.62 -12.38 -9.59
C PHE A 779 -24.23 -11.00 -9.80
N ILE A 780 -23.40 -10.03 -10.17
CA ILE A 780 -23.81 -8.67 -10.45
C ILE A 780 -23.24 -8.27 -11.81
N ASP A 781 -24.09 -7.70 -12.68
CA ASP A 781 -23.67 -6.99 -13.90
C ASP A 781 -24.06 -5.53 -13.70
N TRP A 782 -23.07 -4.69 -13.30
CA TRP A 782 -23.28 -3.36 -12.78
C TRP A 782 -22.94 -2.27 -13.80
N HIS A 783 -23.83 -1.29 -13.95
CA HIS A 783 -23.70 -0.21 -14.94
C HIS A 783 -23.98 1.19 -14.38
N GLU A 784 -24.13 1.32 -13.06
CA GLU A 784 -24.49 2.60 -12.43
C GLU A 784 -23.27 3.26 -11.80
N PRO A 785 -22.88 4.47 -12.22
CA PRO A 785 -21.79 5.21 -11.62
C PRO A 785 -22.19 5.86 -10.29
N ASN A 786 -21.20 6.16 -9.45
CA ASN A 786 -21.35 6.85 -8.16
C ASN A 786 -22.35 6.18 -7.20
N VAL A 787 -22.28 4.84 -7.11
CA VAL A 787 -23.14 4.05 -6.20
C VAL A 787 -22.29 3.15 -5.33
N SER A 788 -22.63 3.11 -4.03
CA SER A 788 -22.18 2.11 -3.09
C SER A 788 -23.32 1.12 -2.82
N LEU A 789 -23.12 -0.15 -3.22
CA LEU A 789 -24.12 -1.20 -3.06
C LEU A 789 -23.77 -2.05 -1.83
N LYS A 790 -24.71 -2.14 -0.88
CA LYS A 790 -24.51 -2.82 0.40
C LYS A 790 -25.62 -3.81 0.69
N VAL A 791 -25.29 -4.93 1.37
CA VAL A 791 -26.27 -5.84 1.96
C VAL A 791 -26.22 -5.75 3.46
N LYS A 792 -27.39 -5.68 4.11
CA LYS A 792 -27.54 -5.54 5.55
C LYS A 792 -28.33 -6.71 6.13
N PHE A 793 -27.89 -7.17 7.27
CA PHE A 793 -28.54 -8.20 8.07
C PHE A 793 -28.67 -7.73 9.52
N PRO A 794 -29.75 -7.04 9.87
CA PRO A 794 -30.09 -6.80 11.27
C PRO A 794 -30.34 -8.13 11.99
N VAL A 795 -29.76 -8.34 13.17
CA VAL A 795 -29.79 -9.63 13.89
C VAL A 795 -30.20 -9.47 15.35
N SER A 796 -30.79 -10.51 15.93
CA SER A 796 -31.28 -10.51 17.30
C SER A 796 -30.20 -10.75 18.38
N VAL A 797 -28.91 -10.73 18.00
CA VAL A 797 -27.79 -10.87 18.93
C VAL A 797 -27.39 -9.51 19.45
N GLN A 798 -27.37 -9.37 20.79
CA GLN A 798 -27.02 -8.09 21.43
C GLN A 798 -25.63 -8.15 22.05
N THR A 799 -24.74 -7.36 21.51
CA THR A 799 -23.39 -7.22 22.00
C THR A 799 -22.85 -5.81 21.71
N SER A 800 -21.99 -5.29 22.56
CA SER A 800 -21.31 -4.00 22.38
C SER A 800 -20.04 -4.10 21.54
N LEU A 801 -19.58 -5.31 21.24
CA LEU A 801 -18.35 -5.57 20.48
C LEU A 801 -18.61 -6.57 19.37
N ALA A 802 -18.05 -6.30 18.21
CA ALA A 802 -17.96 -7.23 17.10
C ALA A 802 -16.53 -7.79 17.01
N GLN A 803 -16.41 -9.10 16.87
CA GLN A 803 -15.14 -9.77 16.63
C GLN A 803 -14.85 -9.73 15.13
N CYS A 804 -13.66 -9.23 14.76
CA CYS A 804 -13.26 -9.06 13.37
C CYS A 804 -11.92 -9.76 13.13
N GLN A 805 -11.85 -10.64 12.15
CA GLN A 805 -10.58 -11.26 11.79
C GLN A 805 -9.65 -10.26 11.09
N ILE A 806 -8.42 -10.20 11.58
CA ILE A 806 -7.29 -9.50 10.97
C ILE A 806 -6.13 -10.48 10.75
N GLN A 807 -4.99 -10.01 10.29
CA GLN A 807 -3.79 -10.83 10.11
C GLN A 807 -3.38 -11.51 11.42
N PHE A 808 -3.24 -12.83 11.44
CA PHE A 808 -2.83 -13.62 12.61
C PHE A 808 -3.60 -13.34 13.91
N GLY A 809 -4.83 -12.86 13.84
CA GLY A 809 -5.56 -12.55 15.06
C GLY A 809 -7.00 -12.11 14.85
N VAL A 810 -7.63 -11.73 15.94
CA VAL A 810 -9.00 -11.23 16.00
C VAL A 810 -8.99 -9.97 16.85
N ILE A 811 -9.69 -8.93 16.38
CA ILE A 811 -9.82 -7.66 17.10
C ILE A 811 -11.29 -7.40 17.43
N ASP A 812 -11.52 -6.85 18.61
CA ASP A 812 -12.81 -6.34 19.04
C ASP A 812 -13.03 -4.91 18.54
N ARG A 813 -14.19 -4.64 17.95
CA ARG A 813 -14.59 -3.29 17.50
C ARG A 813 -15.97 -2.93 18.03
N PRO A 814 -16.20 -1.66 18.44
CA PRO A 814 -17.48 -1.23 19.02
C PRO A 814 -18.63 -1.30 18.00
N THR A 815 -19.77 -1.81 18.44
CA THR A 815 -21.02 -1.86 17.65
C THR A 815 -21.90 -0.62 17.84
N HIS A 816 -21.54 0.29 18.72
CA HIS A 816 -22.21 1.58 18.95
C HIS A 816 -21.49 2.74 18.22
N SER A 817 -22.07 3.93 18.26
CA SER A 817 -21.49 5.17 17.70
C SER A 817 -21.58 6.34 18.71
N ASP A 818 -21.52 6.04 20.01
CA ASP A 818 -21.78 7.01 21.08
C ASP A 818 -20.59 7.93 21.36
N ASP A 819 -19.40 7.53 20.93
CA ASP A 819 -18.19 8.35 21.01
C ASP A 819 -17.57 8.60 19.64
N SER A 820 -16.69 9.58 19.55
CA SER A 820 -16.11 10.00 18.28
C SER A 820 -15.21 8.93 17.63
N PHE A 821 -14.56 8.06 18.41
CA PHE A 821 -13.70 6.99 17.89
C PHE A 821 -14.54 5.84 17.33
N ALA A 822 -15.60 5.47 18.04
CA ALA A 822 -16.55 4.47 17.55
C ALA A 822 -17.32 4.98 16.33
N PHE A 823 -17.73 6.26 16.34
CA PHE A 823 -18.39 6.92 15.21
C PHE A 823 -17.49 6.96 13.97
N ALA A 824 -16.20 7.26 14.13
CA ALA A 824 -15.24 7.35 13.04
C ALA A 824 -15.05 6.02 12.29
N LYS A 825 -15.29 4.87 12.93
CA LYS A 825 -15.19 3.52 12.35
C LYS A 825 -16.51 3.12 11.66
N ASP A 826 -16.91 3.83 10.62
CA ASP A 826 -18.13 3.51 9.86
C ASP A 826 -17.92 2.29 8.94
N GLU A 827 -16.89 2.29 8.09
CA GLU A 827 -16.47 1.12 7.34
C GLU A 827 -15.21 0.53 7.99
N ILE A 828 -15.17 -0.77 8.23
CA ILE A 828 -14.05 -1.45 8.89
C ILE A 828 -13.48 -2.55 8.00
N PRO A 829 -12.15 -2.73 7.95
CA PRO A 829 -11.55 -3.84 7.24
C PRO A 829 -11.63 -5.13 8.07
N ALA A 830 -12.00 -6.24 7.44
CA ALA A 830 -11.81 -7.57 7.99
C ALA A 830 -11.43 -8.54 6.87
N HIS A 831 -10.71 -9.62 7.20
CA HIS A 831 -10.19 -10.53 6.19
C HIS A 831 -11.23 -11.51 5.68
N HIS A 832 -11.69 -12.43 6.53
CA HIS A 832 -12.61 -13.47 6.09
C HIS A 832 -13.97 -13.37 6.76
N TRP A 833 -14.06 -12.78 7.98
CA TRP A 833 -15.31 -12.76 8.73
C TRP A 833 -15.37 -11.63 9.77
N VAL A 834 -16.58 -11.27 10.10
CA VAL A 834 -16.97 -10.49 11.28
C VAL A 834 -18.04 -11.27 12.02
N ASP A 835 -18.05 -11.22 13.36
CA ASP A 835 -18.95 -11.96 14.22
C ASP A 835 -19.62 -11.08 15.26
N LEU A 836 -20.90 -11.32 15.48
CA LEU A 836 -21.67 -10.81 16.62
C LEU A 836 -22.06 -11.97 17.48
N SER A 837 -21.58 -12.02 18.70
CA SER A 837 -21.90 -13.08 19.64
C SER A 837 -22.09 -12.57 21.06
N ASP A 838 -23.02 -13.21 21.78
CA ASP A 838 -23.15 -13.15 23.21
C ASP A 838 -22.66 -14.47 23.85
N GLN A 839 -22.99 -14.73 25.11
CA GLN A 839 -22.53 -15.95 25.78
C GLN A 839 -23.22 -17.23 25.29
N GLU A 840 -24.39 -17.12 24.67
CA GLU A 840 -25.20 -18.26 24.26
C GLU A 840 -25.28 -18.44 22.76
N THR A 841 -25.35 -17.35 22.01
CA THR A 841 -25.59 -17.39 20.56
C THR A 841 -24.72 -16.39 19.80
N GLY A 842 -24.35 -16.74 18.56
CA GLY A 842 -23.63 -15.85 17.67
C GLY A 842 -24.04 -16.04 16.22
N ILE A 843 -23.71 -15.04 15.42
CA ILE A 843 -23.85 -15.08 13.96
C ILE A 843 -22.70 -14.36 13.29
N ALA A 844 -21.98 -15.09 12.44
CA ALA A 844 -20.88 -14.55 11.66
C ALA A 844 -21.31 -14.22 10.22
N LEU A 845 -20.80 -13.12 9.69
CA LEU A 845 -20.82 -12.80 8.27
C LEU A 845 -19.43 -13.12 7.68
N ILE A 846 -19.37 -14.19 6.90
CA ILE A 846 -18.14 -14.70 6.27
C ILE A 846 -18.14 -14.24 4.82
N ALA A 847 -17.02 -13.69 4.32
CA ALA A 847 -16.90 -13.29 2.91
C ALA A 847 -15.66 -13.89 2.25
N LYS A 848 -15.80 -14.17 0.97
CA LYS A 848 -14.71 -14.51 0.08
C LYS A 848 -14.40 -13.30 -0.80
N ASN A 849 -13.19 -12.78 -0.74
CA ASN A 849 -12.69 -11.68 -1.58
C ASN A 849 -13.38 -10.31 -1.33
N LYS A 850 -13.97 -10.09 -0.16
CA LYS A 850 -14.53 -8.79 0.26
C LYS A 850 -13.94 -8.43 1.63
N TYR A 851 -13.64 -7.14 1.86
CA TYR A 851 -12.93 -6.68 3.03
C TYR A 851 -13.63 -5.54 3.77
N GLY A 852 -14.56 -4.83 3.12
CA GLY A 852 -15.27 -3.69 3.70
C GLY A 852 -16.56 -4.13 4.40
N TYR A 853 -16.60 -3.98 5.71
CA TYR A 853 -17.72 -4.32 6.57
C TYR A 853 -18.17 -3.12 7.39
N ARG A 854 -19.38 -3.15 7.85
CA ARG A 854 -19.88 -2.29 8.92
C ARG A 854 -20.66 -3.13 9.92
N VAL A 855 -20.38 -2.93 11.19
CA VAL A 855 -21.13 -3.60 12.26
C VAL A 855 -21.56 -2.58 13.29
N LYS A 856 -22.78 -2.13 13.18
CA LYS A 856 -23.39 -1.12 14.05
C LYS A 856 -24.83 -1.47 14.37
N ASP A 857 -25.26 -1.16 15.59
CA ASP A 857 -26.64 -1.30 16.02
C ASP A 857 -27.22 -2.69 15.72
N GLN A 858 -26.46 -3.74 16.05
CA GLN A 858 -26.82 -5.16 15.81
C GLN A 858 -27.03 -5.50 14.32
N THR A 859 -26.45 -4.73 13.42
CA THR A 859 -26.54 -4.97 11.98
C THR A 859 -25.17 -5.36 11.43
N LEU A 860 -25.12 -6.52 10.78
CA LEU A 860 -23.99 -6.94 9.96
C LEU A 860 -24.18 -6.39 8.54
N GLU A 861 -23.25 -5.60 8.06
CA GLU A 861 -23.31 -5.03 6.71
C GLU A 861 -22.05 -5.39 5.94
N LEU A 862 -22.21 -5.75 4.66
CA LEU A 862 -21.12 -6.01 3.72
C LEU A 862 -21.25 -5.08 2.53
N THR A 863 -20.17 -4.38 2.17
CA THR A 863 -20.12 -3.63 0.93
C THR A 863 -19.83 -4.58 -0.23
N LEU A 864 -20.81 -4.70 -1.14
CA LEU A 864 -20.77 -5.62 -2.27
C LEU A 864 -19.92 -5.09 -3.41
N LEU A 865 -20.08 -3.80 -3.73
CA LEU A 865 -19.28 -3.05 -4.71
C LEU A 865 -19.38 -1.55 -4.43
N ARG A 866 -18.46 -0.79 -5.04
CA ARG A 866 -18.44 0.65 -4.97
C ARG A 866 -17.98 1.23 -6.30
N SER A 867 -18.92 1.83 -7.06
CA SER A 867 -18.68 2.37 -8.40
C SER A 867 -18.39 3.88 -8.39
N GLN A 868 -17.42 4.26 -7.56
CA GLN A 868 -16.94 5.63 -7.47
C GLN A 868 -16.08 6.02 -8.68
N HIS A 869 -15.92 7.33 -8.87
CA HIS A 869 -15.03 7.88 -9.89
C HIS A 869 -13.56 7.51 -9.58
N LYS A 870 -12.85 7.05 -10.61
CA LYS A 870 -11.40 6.82 -10.53
C LYS A 870 -10.64 8.15 -10.58
N PRO A 871 -9.45 8.27 -9.98
CA PRO A 871 -8.65 9.47 -10.12
C PRO A 871 -8.12 9.63 -11.56
N GLY A 872 -7.76 10.86 -11.94
CA GLY A 872 -7.20 11.18 -13.25
C GLY A 872 -8.17 11.88 -14.19
N GLU A 873 -7.74 12.14 -15.43
CA GLU A 873 -8.56 12.77 -16.44
C GLU A 873 -9.63 11.83 -17.01
N VAL A 874 -10.78 12.41 -17.32
CA VAL A 874 -11.86 11.72 -18.05
C VAL A 874 -11.39 11.44 -19.48
N VAL A 875 -11.01 10.19 -19.75
CA VAL A 875 -10.69 9.75 -21.11
C VAL A 875 -12.00 9.70 -21.90
N LYS A 876 -12.12 10.50 -22.97
CA LYS A 876 -13.24 10.37 -23.89
C LYS A 876 -13.22 8.98 -24.51
N ALA A 877 -14.23 8.19 -24.23
CA ALA A 877 -14.39 6.85 -24.77
C ALA A 877 -15.24 6.89 -26.05
N ASP A 878 -15.03 5.92 -26.93
CA ASP A 878 -15.75 5.81 -28.18
C ASP A 878 -17.23 5.45 -28.01
N ASN A 879 -17.57 4.88 -26.86
CA ASN A 879 -18.94 4.54 -26.47
C ASN A 879 -19.15 4.66 -24.95
N TYR A 880 -20.41 4.62 -24.51
CA TYR A 880 -20.81 4.82 -23.12
C TYR A 880 -20.26 3.73 -22.19
N ASP A 881 -20.25 2.47 -22.60
CA ASP A 881 -19.74 1.38 -21.78
C ASP A 881 -18.22 1.50 -21.54
N ASN A 882 -17.46 1.86 -22.60
CA ASN A 882 -16.03 2.14 -22.45
C ASN A 882 -15.77 3.38 -21.57
N PHE A 883 -16.64 4.39 -21.65
CA PHE A 883 -16.56 5.54 -20.77
C PHE A 883 -16.74 5.13 -19.30
N LEU A 884 -17.76 4.33 -18.97
CA LEU A 884 -17.99 3.85 -17.61
C LEU A 884 -16.82 3.03 -17.06
N ILE A 885 -16.35 2.04 -17.82
CA ILE A 885 -15.25 1.15 -17.40
C ILE A 885 -13.95 1.94 -17.14
N ASN A 886 -13.67 2.96 -17.97
CA ASN A 886 -12.44 3.73 -17.82
C ASN A 886 -12.49 4.76 -16.69
N ASN A 887 -13.67 5.24 -16.31
CA ASN A 887 -13.80 6.34 -15.35
C ASN A 887 -14.34 5.92 -13.99
N PHE A 888 -15.00 4.78 -13.89
CA PHE A 888 -15.62 4.31 -12.65
C PHE A 888 -15.11 2.92 -12.25
N ALA A 889 -14.97 2.71 -10.94
CA ALA A 889 -14.61 1.42 -10.38
C ALA A 889 -15.78 0.45 -10.44
N ASP A 890 -15.51 -0.83 -10.30
CA ASP A 890 -16.49 -1.91 -10.12
C ASP A 890 -17.61 -1.99 -11.17
N ILE A 891 -17.46 -1.36 -12.33
CA ILE A 891 -18.38 -1.50 -13.45
C ILE A 891 -18.23 -2.85 -14.14
N GLY A 892 -19.35 -3.45 -14.54
CA GLY A 892 -19.40 -4.73 -15.25
C GLY A 892 -19.67 -5.94 -14.36
N LYS A 893 -19.22 -7.12 -14.80
CA LYS A 893 -19.60 -8.41 -14.22
C LYS A 893 -18.71 -8.79 -13.03
N GLN A 894 -19.36 -9.08 -11.90
CA GLN A 894 -18.70 -9.55 -10.67
C GLN A 894 -19.34 -10.85 -10.18
N LYS A 895 -18.51 -11.73 -9.61
CA LYS A 895 -18.96 -12.97 -8.95
C LYS A 895 -18.21 -13.14 -7.64
N PHE A 896 -18.94 -13.34 -6.56
CA PHE A 896 -18.36 -13.61 -5.25
C PHE A 896 -19.34 -14.41 -4.38
N ILE A 897 -18.85 -14.86 -3.22
CA ILE A 897 -19.63 -15.61 -2.24
C ILE A 897 -19.43 -14.96 -0.89
N PHE A 898 -20.52 -14.82 -0.14
CA PHE A 898 -20.51 -14.56 1.29
C PHE A 898 -21.47 -15.51 2.00
N SER A 899 -21.40 -15.63 3.31
CA SER A 899 -22.25 -16.56 4.08
C SER A 899 -22.67 -15.95 5.39
N LEU A 900 -23.88 -16.29 5.82
CA LEU A 900 -24.32 -16.13 7.21
C LEU A 900 -24.10 -17.46 7.93
N PHE A 901 -23.49 -17.39 9.09
CA PHE A 901 -23.19 -18.59 9.88
C PHE A 901 -23.68 -18.42 11.34
N PRO A 902 -24.92 -18.84 11.63
CA PRO A 902 -25.41 -18.88 13.01
C PRO A 902 -24.76 -20.01 13.82
N HIS A 903 -24.40 -19.74 15.06
CA HIS A 903 -23.70 -20.67 15.92
C HIS A 903 -24.05 -20.48 17.41
N HIS A 904 -23.57 -21.42 18.24
CA HIS A 904 -23.68 -21.36 19.69
C HIS A 904 -22.38 -20.76 20.27
N GLY A 905 -22.53 -19.96 21.33
CA GLY A 905 -21.44 -19.29 21.99
C GLY A 905 -20.74 -18.26 21.09
N ASP A 906 -19.51 -17.93 21.44
CA ASP A 906 -18.68 -17.01 20.66
C ASP A 906 -18.07 -17.68 19.40
N TYR A 907 -17.31 -16.89 18.59
CA TYR A 907 -16.65 -17.35 17.36
C TYR A 907 -15.74 -18.58 17.59
N ARG A 908 -15.20 -18.77 18.80
CA ARG A 908 -14.29 -19.85 19.18
C ARG A 908 -15.07 -21.16 19.28
N VAL A 909 -16.08 -21.19 20.17
CA VAL A 909 -16.94 -22.35 20.37
C VAL A 909 -17.78 -22.63 19.13
N GLY A 910 -18.26 -21.58 18.46
CA GLY A 910 -19.03 -21.66 17.22
C GLY A 910 -18.24 -22.20 16.04
N GLY A 911 -16.91 -22.14 16.07
CA GLY A 911 -16.05 -22.63 14.99
C GLY A 911 -16.07 -21.74 13.74
N VAL A 912 -16.24 -20.43 13.90
CA VAL A 912 -16.32 -19.45 12.80
C VAL A 912 -15.06 -19.48 11.95
N ILE A 913 -13.87 -19.55 12.58
CA ILE A 913 -12.59 -19.63 11.87
C ILE A 913 -12.54 -20.84 10.93
N ASN A 914 -12.93 -22.01 11.41
CA ASN A 914 -12.98 -23.22 10.59
C ASN A 914 -13.90 -23.04 9.36
N GLN A 915 -15.10 -22.50 9.55
CA GLN A 915 -16.05 -22.25 8.44
C GLN A 915 -15.53 -21.23 7.44
N ALA A 916 -14.81 -20.23 7.90
CA ALA A 916 -14.17 -19.25 7.02
C ALA A 916 -13.05 -19.88 6.17
N TYR A 917 -12.21 -20.73 6.77
CA TYR A 917 -11.19 -21.49 6.00
C TYR A 917 -11.81 -22.44 5.00
N ILE A 918 -12.87 -23.18 5.38
CA ILE A 918 -13.61 -24.07 4.46
C ILE A 918 -14.11 -23.31 3.24
N MET A 919 -14.63 -22.12 3.43
CA MET A 919 -15.18 -21.31 2.32
C MET A 919 -14.07 -20.74 1.42
N ASN A 920 -12.96 -20.31 2.00
CA ASN A 920 -11.88 -19.65 1.27
C ASN A 920 -10.91 -20.62 0.61
N HIS A 921 -10.75 -21.85 1.14
CA HIS A 921 -9.87 -22.92 0.62
C HIS A 921 -10.68 -24.16 0.26
N PRO A 922 -11.33 -24.22 -0.92
CA PRO A 922 -12.11 -25.38 -1.32
C PRO A 922 -11.20 -26.61 -1.52
N LEU A 923 -11.75 -27.82 -1.26
CA LEU A 923 -11.06 -29.07 -1.58
C LEU A 923 -10.72 -29.14 -3.08
N GLN A 924 -9.49 -29.53 -3.39
CA GLN A 924 -9.05 -29.71 -4.77
C GLN A 924 -9.31 -31.15 -5.17
N VAL A 925 -9.99 -31.37 -6.31
CA VAL A 925 -10.42 -32.69 -6.79
C VAL A 925 -9.68 -33.04 -8.07
N VAL A 926 -8.92 -34.15 -8.07
CA VAL A 926 -8.14 -34.56 -9.23
C VAL A 926 -8.52 -35.99 -9.61
N PRO A 927 -9.03 -36.23 -10.82
CA PRO A 927 -9.31 -37.59 -11.31
C PRO A 927 -7.99 -38.31 -11.65
N VAL A 928 -7.92 -39.60 -11.32
CA VAL A 928 -6.76 -40.44 -11.63
C VAL A 928 -7.21 -41.83 -12.15
N LYS A 929 -6.31 -42.56 -12.79
CA LYS A 929 -6.57 -43.98 -13.13
C LYS A 929 -6.15 -44.85 -11.97
N PRO A 930 -6.81 -46.03 -11.76
CA PRO A 930 -6.35 -47.00 -10.77
C PRO A 930 -4.89 -47.44 -11.03
N HIS A 931 -4.04 -47.32 -10.02
CA HIS A 931 -2.66 -47.82 -10.07
C HIS A 931 -2.16 -48.15 -8.66
N PRO A 932 -1.18 -49.04 -8.49
CA PRO A 932 -0.49 -49.25 -7.23
C PRO A 932 0.41 -48.05 -6.90
N GLY A 933 0.62 -47.78 -5.61
CA GLY A 933 1.47 -46.71 -5.12
C GLY A 933 2.09 -47.04 -3.78
N GLU A 934 3.05 -46.25 -3.37
CA GLU A 934 3.77 -46.39 -2.08
C GLU A 934 3.03 -45.73 -0.90
N LEU A 935 2.23 -44.70 -1.20
CA LEU A 935 1.48 -43.97 -0.18
C LEU A 935 0.07 -44.56 -0.02
N PRO A 936 -0.48 -44.59 1.21
CA PRO A 936 -1.82 -45.14 1.47
C PRO A 936 -2.90 -44.28 0.79
N PRO A 937 -4.14 -44.77 0.63
CA PRO A 937 -5.24 -44.03 0.03
C PRO A 937 -5.69 -42.77 0.81
N SER A 938 -5.23 -42.59 2.03
CA SER A 938 -5.51 -41.40 2.83
C SER A 938 -4.34 -41.11 3.75
N LEU A 939 -3.91 -39.83 3.79
CA LEU A 939 -2.78 -39.39 4.63
C LEU A 939 -3.00 -37.97 5.06
N SER A 940 -2.51 -37.61 6.27
CA SER A 940 -2.31 -36.24 6.75
C SER A 940 -0.81 -36.00 6.86
N PHE A 941 -0.29 -34.98 6.19
CA PHE A 941 1.15 -34.66 6.26
C PHE A 941 1.49 -33.87 7.52
N PHE A 942 0.59 -32.98 7.94
CA PHE A 942 0.71 -32.15 9.14
C PHE A 942 -0.63 -32.06 9.85
N ALA A 943 -0.61 -32.08 11.18
CA ALA A 943 -1.79 -31.90 12.00
C ALA A 943 -1.46 -31.18 13.31
N ILE A 944 -2.42 -30.44 13.83
CA ILE A 944 -2.44 -29.82 15.14
C ILE A 944 -3.64 -30.36 15.91
N ASP A 945 -3.50 -30.62 17.20
CA ASP A 945 -4.54 -31.29 18.03
C ASP A 945 -5.60 -30.33 18.58
N THR A 946 -5.51 -29.05 18.30
CA THR A 946 -6.48 -28.01 18.74
C THR A 946 -6.97 -27.15 17.58
N ASN A 947 -8.17 -26.60 17.72
CA ASN A 947 -8.75 -25.65 16.77
C ASN A 947 -8.30 -24.19 17.03
N SER A 948 -7.67 -23.90 18.15
CA SER A 948 -7.21 -22.55 18.50
C SER A 948 -5.87 -22.18 17.86
N VAL A 949 -5.11 -23.16 17.39
CA VAL A 949 -3.85 -22.94 16.71
C VAL A 949 -3.99 -23.26 15.24
N ILE A 950 -3.60 -22.32 14.41
CA ILE A 950 -3.63 -22.41 12.95
C ILE A 950 -2.22 -22.69 12.44
N ILE A 951 -2.05 -23.72 11.62
CA ILE A 951 -0.87 -23.87 10.78
C ILE A 951 -1.12 -22.99 9.56
N GLU A 952 -0.43 -21.87 9.48
CA GLU A 952 -0.62 -20.88 8.40
C GLU A 952 0.27 -21.16 7.19
N THR A 953 1.50 -21.58 7.42
CA THR A 953 2.48 -21.76 6.34
C THR A 953 3.28 -23.04 6.54
N ILE A 954 3.40 -23.82 5.47
CA ILE A 954 4.32 -24.95 5.35
C ILE A 954 5.13 -24.74 4.08
N LYS A 955 6.42 -24.51 4.19
CA LYS A 955 7.29 -24.20 3.05
C LYS A 955 8.69 -24.76 3.24
N LEU A 956 9.45 -24.89 2.17
CA LEU A 956 10.89 -25.13 2.26
C LEU A 956 11.60 -23.89 2.81
N ALA A 957 12.59 -24.07 3.64
CA ALA A 957 13.43 -22.98 4.15
C ALA A 957 14.09 -22.22 3.00
N GLU A 958 14.30 -20.91 3.18
CA GLU A 958 14.87 -20.04 2.16
C GLU A 958 16.32 -20.42 1.79
N ASP A 959 17.08 -20.93 2.75
CA ASP A 959 18.43 -21.46 2.54
C ASP A 959 18.47 -22.89 1.98
N GLY A 960 17.31 -23.55 1.89
CA GLY A 960 17.14 -24.91 1.40
C GLY A 960 17.38 -26.00 2.46
N ASP A 961 17.64 -25.63 3.71
CA ASP A 961 17.88 -26.57 4.80
C ASP A 961 16.60 -26.76 5.65
N GLY A 962 15.82 -27.77 5.28
CA GLY A 962 14.63 -28.19 6.03
C GLY A 962 13.33 -27.50 5.58
N ILE A 963 12.33 -27.63 6.44
CA ILE A 963 10.96 -27.12 6.27
C ILE A 963 10.68 -26.06 7.32
N ILE A 964 10.00 -25.00 6.91
CA ILE A 964 9.44 -23.99 7.81
C ILE A 964 7.97 -24.31 8.03
N VAL A 965 7.57 -24.35 9.30
CA VAL A 965 6.17 -24.43 9.73
C VAL A 965 5.87 -23.20 10.58
N ARG A 966 4.94 -22.36 10.13
CA ARG A 966 4.50 -21.18 10.87
C ARG A 966 3.10 -21.39 11.39
N LEU A 967 2.92 -21.15 12.69
CA LEU A 967 1.67 -21.32 13.39
C LEU A 967 1.32 -20.04 14.15
N TYR A 968 0.04 -19.84 14.42
CA TYR A 968 -0.39 -18.79 15.34
C TYR A 968 -1.58 -19.23 16.19
N GLU A 969 -1.65 -18.72 17.42
CA GLU A 969 -2.80 -18.88 18.30
C GLU A 969 -3.88 -17.87 17.87
N SER A 970 -5.13 -18.31 17.69
CA SER A 970 -6.20 -17.53 17.05
C SER A 970 -7.37 -17.18 17.97
N TYR A 971 -7.37 -17.67 19.22
CA TYR A 971 -8.45 -17.48 20.19
C TYR A 971 -8.15 -16.43 21.28
N GLY A 972 -6.90 -15.95 21.31
CA GLY A 972 -6.43 -15.05 22.37
C GLY A 972 -6.27 -15.78 23.73
N LEU A 973 -5.80 -17.03 23.73
CA LEU A 973 -5.64 -17.88 24.90
C LEU A 973 -4.18 -18.31 25.09
N GLU A 974 -3.82 -18.54 26.36
CA GLU A 974 -2.62 -19.31 26.68
C GLU A 974 -2.92 -20.79 26.54
N ILE A 975 -2.24 -21.52 25.66
CA ILE A 975 -2.57 -22.91 25.33
C ILE A 975 -1.35 -23.74 24.95
N SER A 976 -1.39 -25.01 25.31
CA SER A 976 -0.47 -26.04 24.83
C SER A 976 -1.10 -26.75 23.61
N ALA A 977 -0.33 -26.97 22.57
CA ALA A 977 -0.77 -27.64 21.34
C ALA A 977 0.29 -28.61 20.83
N MET A 978 -0.14 -29.78 20.33
CA MET A 978 0.75 -30.77 19.76
C MET A 978 0.71 -30.71 18.23
N LEU A 979 1.82 -30.26 17.64
CA LEU A 979 2.07 -30.36 16.20
C LEU A 979 2.61 -31.77 15.88
N SER A 980 2.06 -32.43 14.85
CA SER A 980 2.54 -33.71 14.34
C SER A 980 2.74 -33.67 12.82
N TRP A 981 3.68 -34.47 12.30
CA TRP A 981 3.96 -34.60 10.88
C TRP A 981 4.44 -36.01 10.51
N VAL A 982 4.38 -36.34 9.22
CA VAL A 982 4.78 -37.66 8.71
C VAL A 982 6.08 -37.63 7.88
N CYS A 983 6.57 -36.44 7.56
CA CYS A 983 7.83 -36.28 6.83
C CYS A 983 9.02 -36.74 7.72
N ASN A 984 10.10 -37.20 7.08
CA ASN A 984 11.28 -37.72 7.79
C ASN A 984 12.19 -36.56 8.31
N TYR A 985 11.65 -35.77 9.21
CA TYR A 985 12.35 -34.69 9.93
C TYR A 985 12.26 -34.96 11.43
N HIS A 986 13.39 -34.90 12.12
CA HIS A 986 13.50 -35.31 13.52
C HIS A 986 14.05 -34.22 14.43
N TYR A 987 14.56 -33.14 13.90
CA TYR A 987 15.03 -32.00 14.67
C TYR A 987 14.13 -30.80 14.46
N VAL A 988 13.80 -30.13 15.56
CA VAL A 988 12.96 -28.91 15.59
C VAL A 988 13.78 -27.76 16.13
N GLN A 989 13.69 -26.60 15.52
CA GLN A 989 14.35 -25.40 15.96
C GLN A 989 13.37 -24.23 15.89
N TYR A 990 13.29 -23.42 16.94
CA TYR A 990 12.60 -22.15 16.86
C TYR A 990 13.40 -21.15 16.03
N VAL A 991 12.71 -20.46 15.12
CA VAL A 991 13.29 -19.43 14.26
C VAL A 991 12.43 -18.17 14.30
N ASP A 992 13.03 -17.01 13.98
CA ASP A 992 12.28 -15.78 13.81
C ASP A 992 11.47 -15.80 12.49
N LEU A 993 10.66 -14.75 12.25
CA LEU A 993 9.84 -14.68 11.03
C LEU A 993 10.66 -14.54 9.73
N GLN A 994 11.95 -14.24 9.84
CA GLN A 994 12.90 -14.22 8.73
C GLN A 994 13.76 -15.50 8.64
N GLU A 995 13.35 -16.56 9.38
CA GLU A 995 13.98 -17.88 9.44
C GLU A 995 15.37 -17.90 10.09
N ASN A 996 15.76 -16.85 10.84
CA ASN A 996 16.99 -16.85 11.61
C ASN A 996 16.82 -17.68 12.90
N LYS A 997 17.85 -18.42 13.27
CA LYS A 997 17.87 -19.27 14.48
C LYS A 997 17.69 -18.45 15.75
N LEU A 998 16.80 -18.90 16.63
CA LEU A 998 16.57 -18.30 17.96
C LEU A 998 17.17 -19.14 19.07
N ASP A 999 17.25 -20.48 18.90
CA ASP A 999 17.75 -21.44 19.87
C ASP A 999 18.47 -22.60 19.19
N ASP A 1000 18.96 -23.59 19.99
CA ASP A 1000 19.47 -24.82 19.46
C ASP A 1000 18.36 -25.78 19.05
N SER A 1001 18.62 -26.61 18.03
CA SER A 1001 17.69 -27.65 17.61
C SER A 1001 17.60 -28.77 18.66
N PHE A 1002 16.40 -29.34 18.83
CA PHE A 1002 16.15 -30.47 19.71
C PHE A 1002 15.47 -31.62 18.94
N TYR A 1003 15.70 -32.83 19.40
CA TYR A 1003 15.15 -34.04 18.77
C TYR A 1003 13.67 -34.22 19.11
N CYS A 1004 12.85 -34.49 18.07
CA CYS A 1004 11.47 -34.88 18.20
C CYS A 1004 11.13 -36.09 17.31
N ASN A 1005 10.30 -37.00 17.82
CA ASN A 1005 9.86 -38.16 17.05
C ASN A 1005 8.60 -37.86 16.23
N GLN A 1006 8.68 -36.89 15.28
CA GLN A 1006 7.61 -36.46 14.40
C GLN A 1006 6.37 -35.86 15.11
N TYR A 1007 6.53 -35.41 16.34
CA TYR A 1007 5.57 -34.56 17.04
C TYR A 1007 6.32 -33.63 18.03
N CYS A 1008 5.73 -32.46 18.30
CA CYS A 1008 6.28 -31.44 19.19
C CYS A 1008 5.16 -30.75 19.96
N ASN A 1009 5.28 -30.66 21.28
CA ASN A 1009 4.40 -29.84 22.10
C ASN A 1009 4.88 -28.41 22.10
N LEU A 1010 3.97 -27.48 21.86
CA LEU A 1010 4.21 -26.06 21.73
C LEU A 1010 3.34 -25.32 22.76
N GLU A 1011 3.93 -24.33 23.42
CA GLU A 1011 3.21 -23.42 24.33
C GLU A 1011 3.00 -22.08 23.63
N PHE A 1012 1.79 -21.65 23.56
CA PHE A 1012 1.40 -20.38 22.94
C PHE A 1012 0.88 -19.39 23.99
N LYS A 1013 1.29 -18.14 23.84
CA LYS A 1013 0.64 -17.00 24.46
C LYS A 1013 -0.54 -16.52 23.59
N PRO A 1014 -1.45 -15.68 24.11
CA PRO A 1014 -2.52 -15.10 23.33
C PRO A 1014 -2.04 -14.45 22.02
N PHE A 1015 -2.62 -14.88 20.90
CA PHE A 1015 -2.28 -14.40 19.54
C PHE A 1015 -0.83 -14.56 19.13
N GLU A 1016 -0.08 -15.44 19.77
CA GLU A 1016 1.33 -15.62 19.47
C GLU A 1016 1.57 -16.34 18.13
N ILE A 1017 2.53 -15.84 17.36
CA ILE A 1017 3.06 -16.48 16.15
C ILE A 1017 4.33 -17.24 16.52
N ILE A 1018 4.37 -18.53 16.21
CA ILE A 1018 5.56 -19.39 16.35
C ILE A 1018 6.00 -19.86 14.97
N THR A 1019 7.28 -19.79 14.70
CA THR A 1019 7.88 -20.33 13.48
C THR A 1019 8.93 -21.39 13.85
N LEU A 1020 8.77 -22.56 13.26
CA LEU A 1020 9.65 -23.72 13.46
C LEU A 1020 10.38 -24.07 12.18
N ARG A 1021 11.62 -24.47 12.32
CA ARG A 1021 12.38 -25.15 11.27
C ARG A 1021 12.49 -26.62 11.64
N LEU A 1022 12.07 -27.49 10.72
CA LEU A 1022 12.21 -28.94 10.83
C LEU A 1022 13.38 -29.38 9.95
N THR A 1023 14.35 -30.15 10.53
CA THR A 1023 15.49 -30.69 9.79
C THR A 1023 15.65 -32.20 10.04
N GLN A 1024 16.41 -32.89 9.16
CA GLN A 1024 16.66 -34.34 9.25
C GLN A 1024 17.54 -34.74 10.41
#